data_b1abe9f4a9117b2dd1462e2a0ad0cb8f
#
_entry.id   b1abe9f4a9117b2dd1462e2a0ad0cb8f
#
_cell.length_a   1.000
_cell.length_b   1.000
_cell.length_c   1.000
_cell.angle_alpha   90.00
_cell.angle_beta   90.00
_cell.angle_gamma   90.00
#
_symmetry.space_group_name_H-M   'P 1'
#
loop_
_entity.id
_entity.type
_entity.pdbx_description
1 polymer ?
#
loop_
_entity_poly.entity_id
_entity_poly.type
_entity_poly.pdbx_seq_one_letter_code
_entity_poly.pdbx_strand_id
1 'polypeptide(L)'
;MIPRISEAPHLSQLAIQFLHELQQQGFTGDTGTSYAERLSMATDNSIYQLLPHAVIFPRSSADVQIITRVAGQDKYRELSFTPRGGGTGTNGQSLTEGIVVDMSRYMNRILEINPEQGWVKVEAGVIKDQLNQFLKPYGYFFSPELSTSNRATLGGMINTDASGQGSLVYGKTSDHVLGVKAMVLGGACLDTRAMPIELAQTIALEDSVEGRIYKTVLERCLEQRPLIEEKFPKLNRFLTGYDLRHVFSDDLTQFDLTRILTGSEGSLAFITEATLDITPLPKVRRLVNVKYDSFESALRNAPFMVQAQALSVETVDSKVLNLAKEDIVWHSVKLLITDVPNKEMLGLNIVEFSGDDANEINHLTDSLCQRLDELMANNQAGVIGYQVCHDLDDITRIYNMRKKAVGLLGNSKGAAKPIPFVEDTCVPPEHLADYIAEFRALLDSHKLNYGMFGHVDAGVLHVRPALDMCDPQQEILMKQISDEIVALTAKYGGLLWGEHGKGFRAQYSPEFFGEVLYGELRNIKAAFDPDNRLNPGKICPPAGIDAPMKQVDAVKRGTFDRQIPIQMRQEFRGAMDCNGNGLCFNFDVKSPMCPSMKISGQRVHSPKGRATLVREWLRLLAEQGVTPEQIDKGVKSDSPSLRGLIEKTRNSWRAKQGDYDFSHEVKASMSGCLACKACSTQCPIKIDVPSFRAKFLALYHSRYLRPVRDHIVANVEVSAPLLSKAPGVFNFFLRQTLVQKLSERTIGMVDLPLFSQPTLKQELSGHAATSMTLEQLEGMSASQREKHVLVVQDPFTSYYDAKVVVDFVRLIDKLGYKPVLLPFSPNGKAQHIKGFLSRFAKTARKTSEFLNRVAKLKLPMVGVDPALVLCYRDEYHEILGEQQCQFTVMLAHEWLISLPVQTETSGADEQPWYFFGHCTESTALPNSANQWAALFTRYGRKLINVSVGCCGMAGTYGHEVANLENSKGIYNLSWKPAIEKLPLERCLSSGYSCRSQVKRMEKTAIKHPIQALLEIVS
;
A
#
# COMPACT_ATOMS: atom_id res chain seq x y z
N MET A 1 -10.09 16.69 -28.77
CA MET A 1 -10.81 17.08 -27.55
C MET A 1 -11.63 15.89 -27.12
N ILE A 2 -11.51 15.44 -25.87
CA ILE A 2 -12.32 14.33 -25.32
C ILE A 2 -13.79 14.76 -25.20
N PRO A 3 -14.77 13.83 -25.30
CA PRO A 3 -16.19 14.12 -25.05
C PRO A 3 -16.45 14.41 -23.56
N ARG A 4 -17.68 14.86 -23.24
CA ARG A 4 -18.19 15.00 -21.88
C ARG A 4 -18.81 13.68 -21.42
N ILE A 5 -18.41 13.18 -20.29
CA ILE A 5 -19.03 12.01 -19.66
C ILE A 5 -20.16 12.50 -18.74
N SER A 6 -21.36 12.64 -19.32
CA SER A 6 -22.50 13.28 -18.66
C SER A 6 -23.35 12.35 -17.80
N GLU A 7 -23.15 11.04 -17.93
CA GLU A 7 -23.93 10.04 -17.22
C GLU A 7 -23.11 9.46 -16.07
N ALA A 8 -23.68 9.45 -14.87
CA ALA A 8 -23.23 8.68 -13.74
C ALA A 8 -24.32 7.66 -13.39
N PRO A 9 -23.94 6.46 -12.90
CA PRO A 9 -24.94 5.51 -12.43
C PRO A 9 -25.84 6.15 -11.36
N HIS A 10 -27.16 6.10 -11.61
CA HIS A 10 -28.15 6.73 -10.75
C HIS A 10 -28.09 6.20 -9.32
N LEU A 11 -28.29 7.08 -8.35
CA LEU A 11 -28.55 6.71 -6.98
C LEU A 11 -30.00 6.24 -6.86
N SER A 12 -30.22 5.16 -6.11
CA SER A 12 -31.58 4.77 -5.74
C SER A 12 -32.24 5.89 -4.93
N GLN A 13 -33.48 6.25 -5.28
CA GLN A 13 -34.26 7.23 -4.53
C GLN A 13 -34.41 6.82 -3.06
N LEU A 14 -34.58 5.52 -2.82
CA LEU A 14 -34.69 4.95 -1.48
C LEU A 14 -33.39 5.16 -0.68
N ALA A 15 -32.21 4.98 -1.34
CA ALA A 15 -30.92 5.25 -0.70
C ALA A 15 -30.76 6.74 -0.36
N ILE A 16 -31.19 7.66 -1.24
CA ILE A 16 -31.15 9.10 -0.95
C ILE A 16 -32.04 9.45 0.25
N GLN A 17 -33.25 8.91 0.30
CA GLN A 17 -34.16 9.10 1.43
C GLN A 17 -33.56 8.57 2.72
N PHE A 18 -32.98 7.40 2.69
CA PHE A 18 -32.29 6.79 3.83
C PHE A 18 -31.17 7.69 4.36
N LEU A 19 -30.28 8.17 3.48
CA LEU A 19 -29.19 9.04 3.89
C LEU A 19 -29.66 10.38 4.47
N HIS A 20 -30.73 10.94 3.92
CA HIS A 20 -31.33 12.16 4.45
C HIS A 20 -31.93 11.94 5.85
N GLU A 21 -32.65 10.82 6.07
CA GLU A 21 -33.20 10.48 7.38
C GLU A 21 -32.09 10.23 8.41
N LEU A 22 -30.97 9.60 8.05
CA LEU A 22 -29.84 9.47 8.97
C LEU A 22 -29.39 10.83 9.53
N GLN A 23 -29.28 11.85 8.66
CA GLN A 23 -28.92 13.20 9.09
C GLN A 23 -29.96 13.80 10.05
N GLN A 24 -31.26 13.60 9.78
CA GLN A 24 -32.32 14.07 10.65
C GLN A 24 -32.32 13.37 12.02
N GLN A 25 -31.86 12.12 12.07
CA GLN A 25 -31.79 11.34 13.32
C GLN A 25 -30.49 11.59 14.12
N GLY A 26 -29.72 12.57 13.74
CA GLY A 26 -28.49 12.97 14.46
C GLY A 26 -27.23 12.16 14.12
N PHE A 27 -27.18 11.52 12.96
CA PHE A 27 -25.97 10.88 12.47
C PHE A 27 -24.85 11.92 12.28
N THR A 28 -23.68 11.68 12.91
CA THR A 28 -22.55 12.63 12.90
C THR A 28 -21.46 12.29 11.88
N GLY A 29 -21.57 11.14 11.25
CA GLY A 29 -20.59 10.67 10.26
C GLY A 29 -20.73 11.33 8.90
N ASP A 30 -19.96 10.85 7.94
CA ASP A 30 -19.99 11.33 6.55
C ASP A 30 -20.76 10.34 5.65
N THR A 31 -21.27 10.84 4.52
CA THR A 31 -21.90 10.03 3.47
C THR A 31 -21.24 10.31 2.13
N GLY A 32 -20.92 9.25 1.37
CA GLY A 32 -20.34 9.33 0.03
C GLY A 32 -21.34 8.88 -1.03
N THR A 33 -21.75 9.79 -1.90
CA THR A 33 -22.74 9.55 -2.95
C THR A 33 -22.20 9.82 -4.37
N SER A 34 -21.05 10.50 -4.48
CA SER A 34 -20.42 10.75 -5.77
C SER A 34 -20.00 9.45 -6.45
N TYR A 35 -19.97 9.45 -7.78
CA TYR A 35 -19.57 8.24 -8.52
C TYR A 35 -18.15 7.81 -8.17
N ALA A 36 -17.23 8.77 -8.02
CA ALA A 36 -15.84 8.48 -7.62
C ALA A 36 -15.74 7.81 -6.24
N GLU A 37 -16.51 8.28 -5.23
CA GLU A 37 -16.49 7.66 -3.90
C GLU A 37 -17.04 6.24 -3.94
N ARG A 38 -18.19 6.04 -4.57
CA ARG A 38 -18.82 4.72 -4.75
C ARG A 38 -17.88 3.77 -5.49
N LEU A 39 -17.28 4.23 -6.58
CA LEU A 39 -16.36 3.44 -7.40
C LEU A 39 -15.08 3.07 -6.65
N SER A 40 -14.56 3.94 -5.78
CA SER A 40 -13.40 3.63 -4.94
C SER A 40 -13.66 2.49 -3.94
N MET A 41 -14.93 2.23 -3.63
CA MET A 41 -15.40 1.15 -2.76
C MET A 41 -15.87 -0.08 -3.56
N ALA A 42 -16.00 0.03 -4.88
CA ALA A 42 -16.46 -1.06 -5.74
C ALA A 42 -15.47 -2.22 -5.87
N THR A 43 -14.24 -2.05 -5.39
CA THR A 43 -13.16 -3.06 -5.44
C THR A 43 -12.50 -3.24 -4.08
N ASP A 44 -12.06 -4.44 -3.78
CA ASP A 44 -11.18 -4.78 -2.65
C ASP A 44 -9.86 -5.41 -3.13
N ASN A 45 -9.28 -6.36 -2.41
CA ASN A 45 -8.09 -7.08 -2.86
C ASN A 45 -8.42 -8.33 -3.72
N SER A 46 -9.71 -8.58 -3.96
CA SER A 46 -10.18 -9.65 -4.86
C SER A 46 -10.15 -9.20 -6.33
N ILE A 47 -10.53 -10.12 -7.20
CA ILE A 47 -10.69 -9.87 -8.65
C ILE A 47 -12.06 -9.25 -9.01
N TYR A 48 -13.00 -9.22 -8.07
CA TYR A 48 -14.38 -8.80 -8.30
C TYR A 48 -14.57 -7.28 -8.26
N GLN A 49 -15.68 -6.82 -8.85
CA GLN A 49 -16.08 -5.42 -8.82
C GLN A 49 -17.60 -5.30 -8.73
N LEU A 50 -18.12 -4.72 -7.64
CA LEU A 50 -19.54 -4.41 -7.44
C LEU A 50 -19.68 -2.94 -7.01
N LEU A 51 -20.48 -2.17 -7.73
CA LEU A 51 -20.68 -0.75 -7.44
C LEU A 51 -21.76 -0.56 -6.36
N PRO A 52 -21.44 -0.03 -5.17
CA PRO A 52 -22.42 0.21 -4.14
C PRO A 52 -23.33 1.40 -4.49
N HIS A 53 -24.55 1.43 -3.94
CA HIS A 53 -25.45 2.56 -4.04
C HIS A 53 -24.92 3.80 -3.30
N ALA A 54 -24.35 3.61 -2.11
CA ALA A 54 -23.77 4.69 -1.32
C ALA A 54 -22.72 4.14 -0.35
N VAL A 55 -21.97 5.06 0.28
CA VAL A 55 -21.00 4.74 1.33
C VAL A 55 -21.31 5.60 2.55
N ILE A 56 -21.26 5.01 3.74
CA ILE A 56 -21.48 5.68 5.03
C ILE A 56 -20.23 5.49 5.89
N PHE A 57 -19.79 6.55 6.55
CA PHE A 57 -18.61 6.58 7.41
C PHE A 57 -19.02 6.98 8.83
N PRO A 58 -19.40 6.04 9.71
CA PRO A 58 -19.75 6.33 11.10
C PRO A 58 -18.52 6.79 11.90
N ARG A 59 -18.75 7.64 12.92
CA ARG A 59 -17.70 8.15 13.83
C ARG A 59 -17.67 7.43 15.17
N SER A 60 -18.74 6.71 15.49
CA SER A 60 -18.91 6.05 16.81
C SER A 60 -19.90 4.90 16.74
N SER A 61 -19.90 4.08 17.79
CA SER A 61 -20.93 3.03 17.98
C SER A 61 -22.36 3.60 17.99
N ALA A 62 -22.54 4.84 18.49
CA ALA A 62 -23.85 5.52 18.46
C ALA A 62 -24.31 5.83 17.03
N ASP A 63 -23.40 6.25 16.14
CA ASP A 63 -23.71 6.43 14.72
C ASP A 63 -24.16 5.12 14.07
N VAL A 64 -23.47 3.99 14.38
CA VAL A 64 -23.85 2.67 13.86
C VAL A 64 -25.22 2.25 14.39
N GLN A 65 -25.54 2.56 15.64
CA GLN A 65 -26.86 2.31 16.21
C GLN A 65 -27.96 3.11 15.49
N ILE A 66 -27.69 4.38 15.14
CA ILE A 66 -28.62 5.20 14.33
C ILE A 66 -28.81 4.55 12.95
N ILE A 67 -27.73 4.15 12.28
CA ILE A 67 -27.79 3.48 10.97
C ILE A 67 -28.70 2.25 11.07
N THR A 68 -28.46 1.36 12.03
CA THR A 68 -29.18 0.09 12.16
C THR A 68 -30.64 0.30 12.58
N ARG A 69 -30.90 1.28 13.43
CA ARG A 69 -32.29 1.64 13.85
C ARG A 69 -33.09 2.19 12.67
N VAL A 70 -32.53 3.12 11.89
CA VAL A 70 -33.23 3.67 10.72
C VAL A 70 -33.39 2.60 9.66
N ALA A 71 -32.37 1.76 9.43
CA ALA A 71 -32.46 0.63 8.51
C ALA A 71 -33.52 -0.40 8.92
N GLY A 72 -33.84 -0.53 10.19
CA GLY A 72 -34.87 -1.43 10.71
C GLY A 72 -36.34 -1.02 10.37
N GLN A 73 -36.56 0.19 9.80
CA GLN A 73 -37.87 0.63 9.40
C GLN A 73 -38.33 -0.07 8.11
N ASP A 74 -39.61 -0.49 8.07
CA ASP A 74 -40.18 -1.25 6.94
C ASP A 74 -39.97 -0.60 5.57
N LYS A 75 -40.05 0.75 5.51
CA LYS A 75 -39.84 1.50 4.25
C LYS A 75 -38.47 1.31 3.63
N TYR A 76 -37.46 0.86 4.39
CA TYR A 76 -36.09 0.62 3.94
C TYR A 76 -35.76 -0.86 3.79
N ARG A 77 -36.74 -1.75 3.81
CA ARG A 77 -36.57 -3.20 3.77
C ARG A 77 -35.83 -3.70 2.53
N GLU A 78 -35.91 -2.96 1.43
CA GLU A 78 -35.21 -3.30 0.19
C GLU A 78 -33.70 -2.93 0.20
N LEU A 79 -33.26 -2.12 1.18
CA LEU A 79 -31.84 -1.73 1.26
C LEU A 79 -31.03 -2.79 2.00
N SER A 80 -29.91 -3.17 1.39
CA SER A 80 -28.90 -4.03 2.01
C SER A 80 -27.67 -3.25 2.44
N PHE A 81 -26.98 -3.76 3.44
CA PHE A 81 -25.84 -3.11 4.08
C PHE A 81 -24.66 -4.06 4.21
N THR A 82 -23.46 -3.56 3.98
CA THR A 82 -22.24 -4.35 4.12
C THR A 82 -21.20 -3.57 4.92
N PRO A 83 -20.74 -4.07 6.08
CA PRO A 83 -19.64 -3.45 6.80
C PRO A 83 -18.33 -3.62 6.03
N ARG A 84 -17.44 -2.60 6.14
CA ARG A 84 -16.14 -2.64 5.51
C ARG A 84 -15.06 -2.13 6.45
N GLY A 85 -13.98 -2.90 6.56
CA GLY A 85 -12.73 -2.50 7.19
C GLY A 85 -11.67 -2.12 6.16
N GLY A 86 -10.48 -2.71 6.22
CA GLY A 86 -9.36 -2.44 5.32
C GLY A 86 -9.62 -2.75 3.84
N GLY A 87 -10.56 -3.64 3.52
CA GLY A 87 -10.80 -4.15 2.17
C GLY A 87 -9.61 -4.97 1.66
N THR A 88 -9.00 -5.75 2.54
CA THR A 88 -7.81 -6.58 2.29
C THR A 88 -8.16 -8.03 1.96
N GLY A 89 -9.41 -8.46 2.15
CA GLY A 89 -9.89 -9.79 1.80
C GLY A 89 -9.76 -10.09 0.30
N THR A 90 -9.45 -11.35 -0.04
CA THR A 90 -9.16 -11.80 -1.41
C THR A 90 -10.37 -12.40 -2.12
N ASN A 91 -11.49 -12.58 -1.42
CA ASN A 91 -12.67 -13.31 -1.90
C ASN A 91 -13.94 -12.44 -2.06
N GLY A 92 -13.81 -11.09 -2.01
CA GLY A 92 -14.94 -10.18 -2.22
C GLY A 92 -15.89 -10.01 -1.02
N GLN A 93 -15.47 -10.35 0.21
CA GLN A 93 -16.29 -10.28 1.42
C GLN A 93 -16.93 -8.90 1.63
N SER A 94 -16.18 -7.82 1.33
CA SER A 94 -16.59 -6.44 1.56
C SER A 94 -17.28 -5.77 0.36
N LEU A 95 -17.60 -6.52 -0.68
CA LEU A 95 -18.21 -6.00 -1.91
C LEU A 95 -19.73 -6.19 -1.90
N THR A 96 -20.44 -5.14 -2.32
CA THR A 96 -21.89 -5.11 -2.37
C THR A 96 -22.39 -4.14 -3.43
N GLU A 97 -23.60 -4.37 -3.91
CA GLU A 97 -24.40 -3.39 -4.67
C GLU A 97 -25.26 -2.52 -3.74
N GLY A 98 -25.43 -2.93 -2.47
CA GLY A 98 -26.15 -2.19 -1.44
C GLY A 98 -25.37 -0.98 -0.90
N ILE A 99 -25.52 -0.67 0.37
CA ILE A 99 -24.83 0.44 1.06
C ILE A 99 -23.61 -0.10 1.81
N VAL A 100 -22.44 0.45 1.54
CA VAL A 100 -21.22 0.16 2.30
C VAL A 100 -21.17 1.00 3.55
N VAL A 101 -20.91 0.38 4.70
CA VAL A 101 -20.63 1.07 5.97
C VAL A 101 -19.15 0.90 6.30
N ASP A 102 -18.33 1.93 6.01
CA ASP A 102 -16.87 1.89 6.21
C ASP A 102 -16.52 2.24 7.66
N MET A 103 -16.16 1.24 8.44
CA MET A 103 -15.79 1.35 9.84
C MET A 103 -14.35 1.86 10.05
N SER A 104 -13.53 1.91 8.98
CA SER A 104 -12.10 2.14 9.10
C SER A 104 -11.68 3.62 9.18
N ARG A 105 -12.53 4.54 8.68
CA ARG A 105 -12.15 5.94 8.51
C ARG A 105 -12.07 6.70 9.83
N TYR A 106 -13.00 6.48 10.76
CA TYR A 106 -13.11 7.24 12.00
C TYR A 106 -13.10 6.38 13.26
N MET A 107 -13.59 5.14 13.20
CA MET A 107 -13.68 4.24 14.33
C MET A 107 -12.36 3.47 14.56
N ASN A 108 -11.28 4.19 14.86
CA ASN A 108 -9.93 3.65 14.93
C ASN A 108 -9.19 4.01 16.24
N ARG A 109 -9.91 4.18 17.32
CA ARG A 109 -9.36 4.49 18.64
C ARG A 109 -9.12 3.22 19.45
N ILE A 110 -8.01 3.21 20.18
CA ILE A 110 -7.75 2.26 21.25
C ILE A 110 -8.41 2.88 22.51
N LEU A 111 -9.41 2.18 23.08
CA LEU A 111 -10.30 2.75 24.08
C LEU A 111 -9.75 2.58 25.48
N GLU A 112 -9.24 1.37 25.82
CA GLU A 112 -8.80 0.99 27.14
C GLU A 112 -7.75 -0.11 27.06
N ILE A 113 -6.82 -0.16 27.99
CA ILE A 113 -5.86 -1.26 28.17
C ILE A 113 -5.75 -1.63 29.64
N ASN A 114 -5.71 -2.93 29.91
CA ASN A 114 -5.40 -3.47 31.23
C ASN A 114 -4.24 -4.48 31.11
N PRO A 115 -2.98 -4.04 31.24
CA PRO A 115 -1.83 -4.92 31.13
C PRO A 115 -1.75 -5.98 32.23
N GLU A 116 -2.29 -5.71 33.42
CA GLU A 116 -2.27 -6.64 34.55
C GLU A 116 -3.18 -7.85 34.30
N GLN A 117 -4.33 -7.61 33.63
CA GLN A 117 -5.27 -8.66 33.25
C GLN A 117 -5.08 -9.16 31.82
N GLY A 118 -4.12 -8.59 31.07
CA GLY A 118 -3.75 -9.05 29.74
C GLY A 118 -4.77 -8.75 28.63
N TRP A 119 -5.51 -7.62 28.69
CA TRP A 119 -6.48 -7.28 27.64
C TRP A 119 -6.44 -5.82 27.20
N VAL A 120 -6.98 -5.58 25.99
CA VAL A 120 -7.15 -4.26 25.40
C VAL A 120 -8.53 -4.14 24.76
N LYS A 121 -9.17 -2.98 24.87
CA LYS A 121 -10.44 -2.66 24.21
C LYS A 121 -10.21 -1.68 23.07
N VAL A 122 -10.75 -1.99 21.90
CA VAL A 122 -10.51 -1.24 20.65
C VAL A 122 -11.80 -1.04 19.85
N GLU A 123 -11.83 0.02 19.02
CA GLU A 123 -12.82 0.17 17.96
C GLU A 123 -12.51 -0.71 16.75
N ALA A 124 -13.51 -1.09 15.98
CA ALA A 124 -13.39 -2.04 14.87
C ALA A 124 -12.44 -1.59 13.74
N GLY A 125 -12.24 -0.28 13.58
CA GLY A 125 -11.36 0.29 12.55
C GLY A 125 -9.88 0.40 12.93
N VAL A 126 -9.49 0.04 14.17
CA VAL A 126 -8.08 0.02 14.57
C VAL A 126 -7.30 -0.97 13.70
N ILE A 127 -6.13 -0.55 13.20
CA ILE A 127 -5.27 -1.39 12.37
C ILE A 127 -4.36 -2.23 13.26
N LYS A 128 -4.13 -3.50 12.92
CA LYS A 128 -3.34 -4.44 13.72
C LYS A 128 -1.96 -3.88 14.09
N ASP A 129 -1.18 -3.39 13.12
CA ASP A 129 0.16 -2.85 13.41
C ASP A 129 0.11 -1.55 14.23
N GLN A 130 -0.97 -0.77 14.13
CA GLN A 130 -1.23 0.38 15.00
C GLN A 130 -1.41 -0.09 16.45
N LEU A 131 -2.20 -1.15 16.66
CA LEU A 131 -2.38 -1.75 17.98
C LEU A 131 -1.05 -2.29 18.52
N ASN A 132 -0.29 -3.03 17.72
CA ASN A 132 1.00 -3.58 18.15
C ASN A 132 2.03 -2.49 18.48
N GLN A 133 2.03 -1.39 17.74
CA GLN A 133 2.86 -0.23 18.07
C GLN A 133 2.47 0.40 19.42
N PHE A 134 1.17 0.45 19.72
CA PHE A 134 0.66 0.94 21.00
C PHE A 134 0.98 0.00 22.17
N LEU A 135 0.86 -1.32 21.98
CA LEU A 135 1.09 -2.35 23.01
C LEU A 135 2.58 -2.56 23.35
N LYS A 136 3.48 -2.32 22.38
CA LYS A 136 4.92 -2.57 22.55
C LYS A 136 5.55 -1.95 23.80
N PRO A 137 5.29 -0.70 24.21
CA PRO A 137 5.83 -0.12 25.44
C PRO A 137 5.38 -0.83 26.71
N TYR A 138 4.26 -1.54 26.67
CA TYR A 138 3.74 -2.36 27.79
C TYR A 138 4.29 -3.78 27.79
N GLY A 139 5.10 -4.16 26.78
CA GLY A 139 5.66 -5.52 26.68
C GLY A 139 4.70 -6.56 26.06
N TYR A 140 3.67 -6.10 25.33
CA TYR A 140 2.64 -6.97 24.73
C TYR A 140 2.50 -6.75 23.22
N PHE A 141 1.82 -7.68 22.56
CA PHE A 141 1.37 -7.58 21.18
C PHE A 141 0.07 -8.39 20.97
N PHE A 142 -0.64 -8.11 19.90
CA PHE A 142 -1.76 -8.92 19.43
C PHE A 142 -1.20 -9.95 18.45
N SER A 143 -1.24 -11.22 18.83
CA SER A 143 -0.44 -12.27 18.20
C SER A 143 -0.96 -12.78 16.85
N PRO A 144 -2.28 -12.88 16.53
CA PRO A 144 -2.71 -13.34 15.22
C PRO A 144 -2.06 -12.54 14.09
N GLU A 145 -1.24 -13.19 13.24
CA GLU A 145 -0.45 -12.50 12.20
C GLU A 145 -1.13 -12.56 10.83
N LEU A 146 -0.86 -11.58 9.98
CA LEU A 146 -1.28 -11.55 8.58
C LEU A 146 -0.38 -10.65 7.72
N SER A 147 -0.29 -10.95 6.43
CA SER A 147 0.55 -10.19 5.49
C SER A 147 0.10 -8.75 5.28
N THR A 148 -1.14 -8.43 5.62
CA THR A 148 -1.76 -7.11 5.46
C THR A 148 -1.87 -6.33 6.77
N SER A 149 -1.14 -6.73 7.82
CA SER A 149 -1.21 -6.20 9.19
C SER A 149 -1.14 -4.67 9.29
N ASN A 150 -0.41 -4.02 8.38
CA ASN A 150 -0.26 -2.56 8.35
C ASN A 150 -1.49 -1.80 7.78
N ARG A 151 -2.55 -2.50 7.38
CA ARG A 151 -3.79 -1.92 6.82
C ARG A 151 -5.05 -2.74 7.07
N ALA A 152 -4.95 -3.95 7.60
CA ALA A 152 -6.08 -4.74 8.06
C ALA A 152 -6.62 -4.19 9.38
N THR A 153 -7.93 -4.02 9.47
CA THR A 153 -8.59 -3.55 10.69
C THR A 153 -8.97 -4.72 11.59
N LEU A 154 -9.00 -4.50 12.91
CA LEU A 154 -9.36 -5.53 13.88
C LEU A 154 -10.80 -6.03 13.65
N GLY A 155 -11.76 -5.14 13.38
CA GLY A 155 -13.11 -5.59 13.00
C GLY A 155 -13.15 -6.44 11.73
N GLY A 156 -12.25 -6.19 10.75
CA GLY A 156 -12.06 -7.04 9.59
C GLY A 156 -11.47 -8.39 9.94
N MET A 157 -10.45 -8.43 10.82
CA MET A 157 -9.84 -9.68 11.31
C MET A 157 -10.85 -10.54 12.06
N ILE A 158 -11.64 -9.94 12.95
CA ILE A 158 -12.71 -10.62 13.69
C ILE A 158 -13.75 -11.19 12.71
N ASN A 159 -14.22 -10.38 11.76
CA ASN A 159 -15.25 -10.83 10.81
C ASN A 159 -14.78 -11.95 9.86
N THR A 160 -13.46 -12.10 9.65
CA THR A 160 -12.90 -13.20 8.84
C THR A 160 -12.28 -14.31 9.67
N ASP A 161 -12.23 -14.16 10.99
CA ASP A 161 -11.47 -15.02 11.89
C ASP A 161 -10.03 -15.23 11.39
N ALA A 162 -9.36 -14.12 11.08
CA ALA A 162 -8.07 -14.11 10.40
C ALA A 162 -6.99 -14.81 11.23
N SER A 163 -6.16 -15.58 10.55
CA SER A 163 -4.97 -16.23 11.11
C SER A 163 -3.80 -16.10 10.14
N GLY A 164 -2.63 -16.60 10.53
CA GLY A 164 -1.44 -16.58 9.69
C GLY A 164 -0.24 -17.20 10.40
N GLN A 165 0.94 -16.69 10.15
CA GLN A 165 2.19 -17.18 10.71
C GLN A 165 2.12 -17.33 12.24
N GLY A 166 2.56 -18.49 12.74
CA GLY A 166 2.59 -18.80 14.19
C GLY A 166 1.26 -19.25 14.77
N SER A 167 0.22 -19.50 13.97
CA SER A 167 -1.09 -19.91 14.48
C SER A 167 -1.10 -21.28 15.15
N LEU A 168 -0.09 -22.14 14.93
CA LEU A 168 0.06 -23.38 15.69
C LEU A 168 0.17 -23.13 17.19
N VAL A 169 0.85 -22.04 17.57
CA VAL A 169 1.09 -21.67 18.98
C VAL A 169 0.13 -20.59 19.43
N TYR A 170 -0.08 -19.57 18.58
CA TYR A 170 -0.88 -18.40 18.95
C TYR A 170 -2.36 -18.50 18.59
N GLY A 171 -2.79 -19.53 17.85
CA GLY A 171 -4.18 -19.66 17.43
C GLY A 171 -4.63 -18.67 16.35
N LYS A 172 -5.94 -18.48 16.25
CA LYS A 172 -6.66 -17.59 15.33
C LYS A 172 -7.14 -16.33 16.07
N THR A 173 -7.72 -15.40 15.31
CA THR A 173 -8.32 -14.19 15.90
C THR A 173 -9.39 -14.53 16.95
N SER A 174 -10.25 -15.54 16.69
CA SER A 174 -11.30 -15.97 17.61
C SER A 174 -10.77 -16.44 18.97
N ASP A 175 -9.55 -16.94 19.04
CA ASP A 175 -8.95 -17.38 20.29
C ASP A 175 -8.48 -16.22 21.19
N HIS A 176 -8.42 -15.01 20.63
CA HIS A 176 -8.03 -13.78 21.31
C HIS A 176 -9.15 -12.76 21.47
N VAL A 177 -10.38 -13.06 21.04
CA VAL A 177 -11.53 -12.17 21.20
C VAL A 177 -12.28 -12.53 22.47
N LEU A 178 -12.11 -11.71 23.52
CA LEU A 178 -12.79 -11.90 24.82
C LEU A 178 -14.26 -11.45 24.79
N GLY A 179 -14.61 -10.56 23.86
CA GLY A 179 -15.96 -10.09 23.69
C GLY A 179 -16.08 -9.02 22.63
N VAL A 180 -17.26 -8.82 22.08
CA VAL A 180 -17.54 -7.79 21.06
C VAL A 180 -18.82 -7.05 21.37
N LYS A 181 -18.82 -5.76 21.01
CA LYS A 181 -20.04 -4.96 20.96
C LYS A 181 -20.49 -4.86 19.51
N ALA A 182 -21.70 -5.35 19.23
CA ALA A 182 -22.23 -5.46 17.88
C ALA A 182 -23.65 -4.91 17.77
N MET A 183 -23.99 -4.31 16.61
CA MET A 183 -25.31 -3.74 16.34
C MET A 183 -26.01 -4.58 15.27
N VAL A 184 -27.20 -5.10 15.58
CA VAL A 184 -28.07 -5.77 14.60
C VAL A 184 -29.05 -4.77 13.96
N LEU A 185 -29.61 -5.12 12.80
CA LEU A 185 -30.66 -4.30 12.18
C LEU A 185 -31.87 -4.15 13.14
N GLY A 186 -32.42 -2.95 13.20
CA GLY A 186 -33.44 -2.58 14.21
C GLY A 186 -32.85 -1.83 15.40
N GLY A 187 -31.51 -1.77 15.53
CA GLY A 187 -30.82 -0.94 16.53
C GLY A 187 -30.52 -1.64 17.85
N ALA A 188 -30.80 -2.95 17.98
CA ALA A 188 -30.42 -3.70 19.18
C ALA A 188 -28.91 -3.84 19.27
N CYS A 189 -28.37 -3.71 20.47
CA CYS A 189 -26.94 -3.81 20.76
C CYS A 189 -26.67 -5.12 21.51
N LEU A 190 -25.79 -5.93 20.98
CA LEU A 190 -25.27 -7.13 21.62
C LEU A 190 -23.92 -6.80 22.26
N ASP A 191 -23.72 -7.16 23.53
CA ASP A 191 -22.45 -7.06 24.26
C ASP A 191 -22.06 -8.48 24.69
N THR A 192 -21.32 -9.16 23.85
CA THR A 192 -21.06 -10.60 23.98
C THR A 192 -19.76 -10.89 24.68
N ARG A 193 -19.73 -12.01 25.42
CA ARG A 193 -18.56 -12.60 26.09
C ARG A 193 -18.88 -14.03 26.47
N ALA A 194 -17.87 -14.80 26.78
CA ALA A 194 -18.09 -16.11 27.42
C ALA A 194 -18.80 -15.95 28.77
N MET A 195 -19.80 -16.81 29.04
CA MET A 195 -20.60 -16.77 30.26
C MET A 195 -21.08 -18.18 30.65
N PRO A 196 -21.45 -18.40 31.93
CA PRO A 196 -22.09 -19.64 32.34
C PRO A 196 -23.35 -19.94 31.54
N ILE A 197 -23.57 -21.20 31.17
CA ILE A 197 -24.69 -21.59 30.28
C ILE A 197 -26.05 -21.21 30.91
N GLU A 198 -26.20 -21.24 32.24
CA GLU A 198 -27.42 -20.87 32.94
C GLU A 198 -27.79 -19.39 32.72
N LEU A 199 -26.77 -18.53 32.65
CA LEU A 199 -26.99 -17.11 32.34
C LEU A 199 -27.45 -16.94 30.89
N ALA A 200 -26.83 -17.65 29.95
CA ALA A 200 -27.25 -17.63 28.56
C ALA A 200 -28.69 -18.16 28.36
N GLN A 201 -29.07 -19.21 29.09
CA GLN A 201 -30.42 -19.73 29.11
C GLN A 201 -31.44 -18.72 29.70
N THR A 202 -31.04 -17.93 30.70
CA THR A 202 -31.85 -16.87 31.25
C THR A 202 -32.12 -15.76 30.22
N ILE A 203 -31.08 -15.33 29.50
CA ILE A 203 -31.22 -14.35 28.41
C ILE A 203 -32.14 -14.90 27.32
N ALA A 204 -32.00 -16.17 26.98
CA ALA A 204 -32.81 -16.85 25.95
C ALA A 204 -34.32 -16.87 26.24
N LEU A 205 -34.74 -16.63 27.50
CA LEU A 205 -36.16 -16.52 27.90
C LEU A 205 -36.71 -15.12 27.72
N GLU A 206 -35.89 -14.12 27.45
CA GLU A 206 -36.35 -12.75 27.27
C GLU A 206 -37.12 -12.60 25.95
N ASP A 207 -38.24 -11.82 25.97
CA ASP A 207 -38.92 -11.43 24.75
C ASP A 207 -38.25 -10.22 24.11
N SER A 208 -37.02 -10.48 23.56
CA SER A 208 -36.15 -9.50 22.96
C SER A 208 -35.49 -10.05 21.72
N VAL A 209 -34.89 -9.18 20.90
CA VAL A 209 -34.02 -9.61 19.76
C VAL A 209 -32.84 -10.43 20.26
N GLU A 210 -32.25 -10.00 21.36
CA GLU A 210 -31.13 -10.71 22.01
C GLU A 210 -31.57 -12.09 22.50
N GLY A 211 -32.69 -12.17 23.23
CA GLY A 211 -33.22 -13.44 23.71
C GLY A 211 -33.51 -14.44 22.60
N ARG A 212 -34.09 -13.98 21.47
CA ARG A 212 -34.30 -14.83 20.29
C ARG A 212 -33.01 -15.36 19.72
N ILE A 213 -31.97 -14.54 19.64
CA ILE A 213 -30.66 -14.93 19.13
C ILE A 213 -30.02 -15.97 20.04
N TYR A 214 -29.96 -15.71 21.35
CA TYR A 214 -29.42 -16.65 22.33
C TYR A 214 -30.13 -17.98 22.30
N LYS A 215 -31.51 -17.94 22.31
CA LYS A 215 -32.32 -19.15 22.21
C LYS A 215 -32.01 -19.98 20.98
N THR A 216 -31.97 -19.35 19.80
CA THR A 216 -31.72 -20.07 18.54
C THR A 216 -30.33 -20.71 18.54
N VAL A 217 -29.28 -20.00 18.94
CA VAL A 217 -27.92 -20.54 18.94
C VAL A 217 -27.77 -21.66 19.94
N LEU A 218 -28.28 -21.48 21.18
CA LEU A 218 -28.28 -22.52 22.23
C LEU A 218 -28.98 -23.80 21.75
N GLU A 219 -30.24 -23.70 21.32
CA GLU A 219 -31.03 -24.87 20.92
C GLU A 219 -30.38 -25.59 19.73
N ARG A 220 -30.02 -24.87 18.62
CA ARG A 220 -29.51 -25.49 17.41
C ARG A 220 -28.14 -26.12 17.60
N CYS A 221 -27.24 -25.48 18.33
CA CYS A 221 -25.91 -26.04 18.56
C CYS A 221 -25.92 -27.23 19.53
N LEU A 222 -26.84 -27.27 20.51
CA LEU A 222 -27.00 -28.43 21.38
C LEU A 222 -27.68 -29.61 20.68
N GLU A 223 -28.77 -29.36 19.95
CA GLU A 223 -29.50 -30.41 19.21
C GLU A 223 -28.60 -31.13 18.18
N GLN A 224 -27.73 -30.38 17.50
CA GLN A 224 -26.85 -30.91 16.45
C GLN A 224 -25.43 -31.18 16.92
N ARG A 225 -25.13 -31.13 18.22
CA ARG A 225 -23.77 -31.28 18.76
C ARG A 225 -23.02 -32.51 18.22
N PRO A 226 -23.59 -33.72 18.17
CA PRO A 226 -22.88 -34.87 17.65
C PRO A 226 -22.42 -34.69 16.18
N LEU A 227 -23.29 -34.13 15.35
CA LEU A 227 -22.99 -33.89 13.93
C LEU A 227 -21.98 -32.76 13.75
N ILE A 228 -22.06 -31.71 14.58
CA ILE A 228 -21.09 -30.61 14.60
C ILE A 228 -19.69 -31.18 14.93
N GLU A 229 -19.55 -32.00 15.97
CA GLU A 229 -18.28 -32.60 16.35
C GLU A 229 -17.72 -33.58 15.30
N GLU A 230 -18.59 -34.22 14.52
CA GLU A 230 -18.18 -35.06 13.41
C GLU A 230 -17.67 -34.26 12.21
N LYS A 231 -18.40 -33.21 11.81
CA LYS A 231 -18.21 -32.50 10.53
C LYS A 231 -17.29 -31.27 10.60
N PHE A 232 -17.20 -30.61 11.77
CA PHE A 232 -16.34 -29.44 11.88
C PHE A 232 -14.87 -29.87 11.80
N PRO A 233 -14.04 -29.13 11.04
CA PRO A 233 -12.66 -29.50 10.78
C PRO A 233 -11.84 -29.59 12.08
N LYS A 234 -11.03 -30.65 12.21
CA LYS A 234 -10.04 -30.83 13.29
C LYS A 234 -8.66 -30.37 12.82
N LEU A 235 -8.60 -29.26 12.10
CA LEU A 235 -7.40 -28.63 11.59
C LEU A 235 -7.05 -27.42 12.46
N ASN A 236 -5.78 -27.02 12.46
CA ASN A 236 -5.35 -25.82 13.16
C ASN A 236 -5.93 -24.55 12.51
N ARG A 237 -6.03 -24.54 11.18
CA ARG A 237 -6.58 -23.44 10.41
C ARG A 237 -7.80 -23.89 9.63
N PHE A 238 -8.92 -23.27 9.95
CA PHE A 238 -10.18 -23.49 9.23
C PHE A 238 -11.12 -22.32 9.46
N LEU A 239 -11.90 -21.98 8.47
CA LEU A 239 -12.94 -20.96 8.56
C LEU A 239 -14.28 -21.58 8.16
N THR A 240 -15.20 -21.68 9.08
CA THR A 240 -16.53 -22.26 8.85
C THR A 240 -17.59 -21.21 8.60
N GLY A 241 -17.28 -19.93 8.78
CA GLY A 241 -18.24 -18.85 8.89
C GLY A 241 -18.75 -18.75 10.32
N TYR A 242 -19.97 -19.22 10.59
CA TYR A 242 -20.48 -19.29 11.98
C TYR A 242 -19.86 -20.54 12.64
N ASP A 243 -19.10 -20.31 13.73
CA ASP A 243 -18.44 -21.40 14.44
C ASP A 243 -19.38 -22.06 15.44
N LEU A 244 -20.15 -23.05 14.97
CA LEU A 244 -21.11 -23.77 15.81
C LEU A 244 -20.45 -24.65 16.86
N ARG A 245 -19.16 -25.02 16.68
CA ARG A 245 -18.47 -25.95 17.56
C ARG A 245 -18.04 -25.28 18.86
N HIS A 246 -17.43 -24.10 18.77
CA HIS A 246 -16.80 -23.44 19.92
C HIS A 246 -17.71 -22.44 20.64
N VAL A 247 -19.04 -22.42 20.34
CA VAL A 247 -20.01 -21.69 21.15
C VAL A 247 -20.15 -22.26 22.56
N PHE A 248 -19.76 -23.50 22.77
CA PHE A 248 -19.71 -24.14 24.08
C PHE A 248 -18.28 -24.55 24.40
N SER A 249 -17.92 -24.49 25.72
CA SER A 249 -16.77 -25.19 26.23
C SER A 249 -16.94 -26.71 26.09
N ASP A 250 -15.83 -27.45 26.10
CA ASP A 250 -15.87 -28.91 25.94
C ASP A 250 -16.74 -29.62 27.01
N ASP A 251 -16.78 -29.06 28.23
CA ASP A 251 -17.60 -29.55 29.35
C ASP A 251 -19.04 -29.00 29.33
N LEU A 252 -19.41 -28.21 28.34
CA LEU A 252 -20.73 -27.53 28.15
C LEU A 252 -21.14 -26.62 29.32
N THR A 253 -20.21 -26.13 30.12
CA THR A 253 -20.50 -25.23 31.25
C THR A 253 -20.51 -23.78 30.87
N GLN A 254 -19.83 -23.40 29.78
CA GLN A 254 -19.75 -22.04 29.25
C GLN A 254 -20.38 -21.94 27.88
N PHE A 255 -21.00 -20.79 27.64
CA PHE A 255 -21.54 -20.39 26.33
C PHE A 255 -20.92 -19.07 25.87
N ASP A 256 -20.52 -18.98 24.60
CA ASP A 256 -19.89 -17.79 24.02
C ASP A 256 -20.49 -17.45 22.64
N LEU A 257 -21.41 -16.50 22.63
CA LEU A 257 -22.00 -15.98 21.37
C LEU A 257 -20.96 -15.26 20.47
N THR A 258 -19.84 -14.81 21.05
CA THR A 258 -18.76 -14.14 20.31
C THR A 258 -18.22 -15.03 19.20
N ARG A 259 -18.21 -16.37 19.39
CA ARG A 259 -17.76 -17.37 18.42
C ARG A 259 -18.60 -17.36 17.12
N ILE A 260 -19.90 -17.09 17.23
CA ILE A 260 -20.81 -16.98 16.08
C ILE A 260 -20.55 -15.69 15.30
N LEU A 261 -20.26 -14.59 16.00
CA LEU A 261 -20.00 -13.28 15.38
C LEU A 261 -18.62 -13.23 14.74
N THR A 262 -17.63 -13.92 15.31
CA THR A 262 -16.28 -14.06 14.73
C THR A 262 -16.31 -14.98 13.51
N GLY A 263 -15.83 -14.51 12.37
CA GLY A 263 -15.91 -15.24 11.10
C GLY A 263 -17.21 -15.03 10.31
N SER A 264 -18.17 -14.24 10.83
CA SER A 264 -19.47 -14.02 10.18
C SER A 264 -19.44 -13.16 8.91
N GLU A 265 -18.30 -12.58 8.58
CA GLU A 265 -18.11 -11.69 7.40
C GLU A 265 -19.09 -10.52 7.33
N GLY A 266 -19.56 -10.05 8.50
CA GLY A 266 -20.54 -8.95 8.58
C GLY A 266 -21.94 -9.32 8.09
N SER A 267 -22.25 -10.61 8.04
CA SER A 267 -23.59 -11.08 7.63
C SER A 267 -24.59 -11.15 8.79
N LEU A 268 -24.16 -10.99 10.05
CA LEU A 268 -25.02 -11.06 11.23
C LEU A 268 -25.22 -9.71 11.92
N ALA A 269 -24.15 -8.94 12.09
CA ALA A 269 -24.15 -7.68 12.81
C ALA A 269 -22.99 -6.76 12.38
N PHE A 270 -23.05 -5.49 12.81
CA PHE A 270 -21.95 -4.54 12.71
C PHE A 270 -21.13 -4.58 14.00
N ILE A 271 -19.93 -5.15 13.99
CA ILE A 271 -19.02 -5.11 15.13
C ILE A 271 -18.47 -3.68 15.25
N THR A 272 -18.65 -3.03 16.39
CA THR A 272 -18.21 -1.66 16.66
C THR A 272 -17.00 -1.58 17.56
N GLU A 273 -16.93 -2.43 18.59
CA GLU A 273 -15.87 -2.50 19.58
C GLU A 273 -15.52 -3.96 19.84
N ALA A 274 -14.29 -4.23 20.26
CA ALA A 274 -13.84 -5.55 20.70
C ALA A 274 -12.91 -5.43 21.90
N THR A 275 -13.04 -6.37 22.84
CA THR A 275 -12.08 -6.63 23.91
C THR A 275 -11.23 -7.81 23.50
N LEU A 276 -9.92 -7.60 23.44
CA LEU A 276 -8.95 -8.56 22.92
C LEU A 276 -7.96 -8.97 24.00
N ASP A 277 -7.67 -10.26 24.06
CA ASP A 277 -6.52 -10.79 24.79
C ASP A 277 -5.20 -10.35 24.13
N ILE A 278 -4.20 -10.04 24.93
CA ILE A 278 -2.87 -9.60 24.46
C ILE A 278 -1.77 -10.55 24.95
N THR A 279 -0.87 -10.88 24.03
CA THR A 279 0.21 -11.84 24.25
C THR A 279 1.48 -11.11 24.69
N PRO A 280 2.24 -11.60 25.71
CA PRO A 280 3.54 -11.05 26.04
C PRO A 280 4.53 -11.12 24.86
N LEU A 281 5.34 -10.09 24.69
CA LEU A 281 6.40 -10.08 23.67
C LEU A 281 7.49 -11.10 24.04
N PRO A 282 7.83 -12.04 23.16
CA PRO A 282 8.91 -12.99 23.42
C PRO A 282 10.27 -12.28 23.48
N LYS A 283 11.13 -12.71 24.41
CA LYS A 283 12.45 -12.10 24.63
C LYS A 283 13.50 -12.59 23.63
N VAL A 284 13.34 -13.82 23.15
CA VAL A 284 14.31 -14.47 22.25
C VAL A 284 13.61 -15.01 21.03
N ARG A 285 14.18 -14.76 19.86
CA ARG A 285 13.75 -15.34 18.59
C ARG A 285 14.95 -15.86 17.82
N ARG A 286 14.79 -16.97 17.11
CA ARG A 286 15.77 -17.57 16.18
C ARG A 286 15.06 -18.00 14.93
N LEU A 287 15.78 -17.91 13.80
CA LEU A 287 15.25 -18.30 12.51
C LEU A 287 16.24 -19.21 11.80
N VAL A 288 15.78 -20.36 11.30
CA VAL A 288 16.56 -21.29 10.50
C VAL A 288 16.00 -21.32 9.08
N ASN A 289 16.79 -20.85 8.11
CA ASN A 289 16.47 -20.88 6.69
C ASN A 289 16.95 -22.20 6.10
N VAL A 290 16.07 -23.19 5.88
CA VAL A 290 16.40 -24.52 5.37
C VAL A 290 16.20 -24.55 3.86
N LYS A 291 17.22 -24.96 3.12
CA LYS A 291 17.31 -24.93 1.64
C LYS A 291 17.14 -26.33 1.09
N TYR A 292 16.35 -26.45 0.01
CA TYR A 292 16.01 -27.75 -0.59
C TYR A 292 16.32 -27.81 -2.08
N ASP A 293 16.60 -29.04 -2.56
CA ASP A 293 16.81 -29.38 -3.97
C ASP A 293 15.52 -29.38 -4.81
N SER A 294 14.35 -29.42 -4.15
CA SER A 294 13.05 -29.33 -4.78
C SER A 294 12.02 -28.73 -3.82
N PHE A 295 10.93 -28.18 -4.36
CA PHE A 295 9.82 -27.70 -3.56
C PHE A 295 9.06 -28.86 -2.88
N GLU A 296 9.00 -30.01 -3.54
CA GLU A 296 8.41 -31.24 -2.95
C GLU A 296 9.18 -31.66 -1.72
N SER A 297 10.51 -31.65 -1.73
CA SER A 297 11.34 -31.94 -0.56
C SER A 297 11.05 -31.00 0.60
N ALA A 298 10.85 -29.70 0.32
CA ALA A 298 10.48 -28.71 1.33
C ALA A 298 9.13 -29.03 1.99
N LEU A 299 8.13 -29.44 1.18
CA LEU A 299 6.79 -29.79 1.68
C LEU A 299 6.82 -31.09 2.51
N ARG A 300 7.48 -32.15 2.02
CA ARG A 300 7.57 -33.46 2.72
C ARG A 300 8.34 -33.36 4.03
N ASN A 301 9.27 -32.39 4.13
CA ASN A 301 10.06 -32.21 5.35
C ASN A 301 9.40 -31.27 6.37
N ALA A 302 8.29 -30.61 6.05
CA ALA A 302 7.60 -29.69 6.96
C ALA A 302 7.10 -30.36 8.25
N PRO A 303 6.48 -31.58 8.26
CA PRO A 303 6.09 -32.26 9.50
C PRO A 303 7.25 -32.52 10.46
N PHE A 304 8.45 -32.79 9.91
CA PHE A 304 9.67 -32.95 10.69
C PHE A 304 10.09 -31.65 11.42
N MET A 305 9.90 -30.48 10.75
CA MET A 305 10.18 -29.18 11.37
C MET A 305 9.17 -28.84 12.47
N VAL A 306 7.90 -29.23 12.30
CA VAL A 306 6.86 -29.06 13.34
C VAL A 306 7.20 -29.88 14.60
N GLN A 307 7.68 -31.14 14.43
CA GLN A 307 8.12 -31.98 15.52
C GLN A 307 9.29 -31.38 16.33
N ALA A 308 10.05 -30.45 15.74
CA ALA A 308 11.09 -29.68 16.42
C ALA A 308 10.55 -28.60 17.36
N GLN A 309 9.23 -28.48 17.56
CA GLN A 309 8.56 -27.47 18.38
C GLN A 309 8.78 -26.04 17.84
N ALA A 310 8.83 -25.89 16.53
CA ALA A 310 8.92 -24.58 15.90
C ALA A 310 7.63 -23.78 16.13
N LEU A 311 7.78 -22.46 16.30
CA LEU A 311 6.65 -21.52 16.34
C LEU A 311 5.91 -21.48 15.00
N SER A 312 6.65 -21.49 13.89
CA SER A 312 6.10 -21.49 12.54
C SER A 312 7.06 -22.08 11.52
N VAL A 313 6.50 -22.67 10.47
CA VAL A 313 7.24 -23.15 9.29
C VAL A 313 6.62 -22.58 8.03
N GLU A 314 7.27 -21.54 7.51
CA GLU A 314 6.88 -20.86 6.26
C GLU A 314 7.60 -21.47 5.07
N THR A 315 6.92 -21.63 3.94
CA THR A 315 7.55 -22.15 2.72
C THR A 315 7.46 -21.18 1.56
N VAL A 316 8.47 -21.22 0.69
CA VAL A 316 8.54 -20.40 -0.54
C VAL A 316 9.11 -21.24 -1.67
N ASP A 317 8.43 -21.28 -2.82
CA ASP A 317 8.92 -21.97 -4.01
C ASP A 317 10.01 -21.17 -4.76
N SER A 318 10.72 -21.82 -5.69
CA SER A 318 11.79 -21.20 -6.46
C SER A 318 11.30 -20.04 -7.35
N LYS A 319 10.06 -20.06 -7.84
CA LYS A 319 9.52 -18.98 -8.69
C LYS A 319 9.37 -17.69 -7.89
N VAL A 320 8.78 -17.79 -6.70
CA VAL A 320 8.64 -16.65 -5.78
C VAL A 320 10.00 -16.15 -5.31
N LEU A 321 10.92 -17.06 -4.99
CA LEU A 321 12.28 -16.72 -4.56
C LEU A 321 13.07 -16.00 -5.67
N ASN A 322 12.97 -16.44 -6.92
CA ASN A 322 13.63 -15.82 -8.06
C ASN A 322 13.11 -14.39 -8.31
N LEU A 323 11.81 -14.14 -8.15
CA LEU A 323 11.26 -12.78 -8.19
C LEU A 323 11.84 -11.88 -7.08
N ALA A 324 12.08 -12.43 -5.89
CA ALA A 324 12.76 -11.70 -4.83
C ALA A 324 14.23 -11.41 -5.17
N LYS A 325 14.94 -12.36 -5.81
CA LYS A 325 16.33 -12.18 -6.25
C LYS A 325 16.49 -11.05 -7.29
N GLU A 326 15.48 -10.81 -8.12
CA GLU A 326 15.45 -9.72 -9.11
C GLU A 326 15.03 -8.36 -8.51
N ASP A 327 14.52 -8.33 -7.30
CA ASP A 327 14.06 -7.11 -6.63
C ASP A 327 15.12 -6.53 -5.69
N ILE A 328 15.01 -5.21 -5.46
CA ILE A 328 15.90 -4.47 -4.54
C ILE A 328 15.92 -5.05 -3.11
N VAL A 329 14.84 -5.75 -2.70
CA VAL A 329 14.74 -6.38 -1.37
C VAL A 329 15.84 -7.42 -1.17
N TRP A 330 16.30 -8.09 -2.23
CA TRP A 330 17.34 -9.12 -2.16
C TRP A 330 18.65 -8.60 -1.58
N HIS A 331 18.99 -7.33 -1.85
CA HIS A 331 20.20 -6.73 -1.30
C HIS A 331 20.24 -6.72 0.23
N SER A 332 19.09 -6.75 0.88
CA SER A 332 18.98 -6.76 2.35
C SER A 332 19.14 -8.16 2.96
N VAL A 333 18.93 -9.23 2.18
CA VAL A 333 18.87 -10.62 2.66
C VAL A 333 19.87 -11.56 2.02
N LYS A 334 20.59 -11.15 0.99
CA LYS A 334 21.51 -12.01 0.23
C LYS A 334 22.61 -12.68 1.06
N LEU A 335 22.97 -12.10 2.22
CA LEU A 335 23.92 -12.68 3.17
C LEU A 335 23.24 -13.60 4.18
N LEU A 336 21.91 -13.58 4.26
CA LEU A 336 21.08 -14.37 5.18
C LEU A 336 20.47 -15.60 4.49
N ILE A 337 20.48 -15.61 3.12
CA ILE A 337 20.05 -16.72 2.28
C ILE A 337 21.10 -16.87 1.17
N THR A 338 22.26 -17.44 1.52
CA THR A 338 23.35 -17.64 0.55
C THR A 338 23.06 -18.85 -0.34
N ASP A 339 23.51 -18.79 -1.61
CA ASP A 339 23.47 -19.96 -2.49
C ASP A 339 24.40 -21.08 -1.98
N VAL A 340 24.05 -22.34 -2.24
CA VAL A 340 24.87 -23.51 -1.89
C VAL A 340 25.76 -23.85 -3.09
N PRO A 341 27.10 -23.96 -2.95
CA PRO A 341 27.97 -24.24 -4.07
C PRO A 341 27.59 -25.56 -4.81
N ASN A 342 27.47 -25.46 -6.14
CA ASN A 342 27.13 -26.57 -7.05
C ASN A 342 25.74 -27.23 -6.80
N LYS A 343 24.82 -26.58 -6.08
CA LYS A 343 23.46 -27.06 -5.87
C LYS A 343 22.49 -25.91 -6.11
N GLU A 344 21.38 -26.20 -6.78
CA GLU A 344 20.31 -25.23 -7.02
C GLU A 344 19.27 -25.27 -5.88
N MET A 345 18.93 -24.11 -5.33
CA MET A 345 17.92 -23.98 -4.30
C MET A 345 16.53 -23.82 -4.97
N LEU A 346 15.71 -24.86 -4.91
CA LEU A 346 14.38 -24.90 -5.52
C LEU A 346 13.22 -24.84 -4.50
N GLY A 347 13.53 -24.87 -3.22
CA GLY A 347 12.59 -24.69 -2.12
C GLY A 347 13.28 -24.09 -0.89
N LEU A 348 12.55 -23.33 -0.11
CA LEU A 348 13.01 -22.71 1.15
C LEU A 348 11.96 -22.88 2.23
N ASN A 349 12.33 -23.45 3.39
CA ASN A 349 11.54 -23.37 4.60
C ASN A 349 12.19 -22.41 5.59
N ILE A 350 11.38 -21.50 6.13
CA ILE A 350 11.76 -20.51 7.14
C ILE A 350 11.16 -20.99 8.45
N VAL A 351 12.00 -21.53 9.34
CA VAL A 351 11.61 -22.14 10.60
C VAL A 351 11.91 -21.19 11.75
N GLU A 352 10.92 -20.81 12.52
CA GLU A 352 11.06 -19.87 13.63
C GLU A 352 10.89 -20.55 14.97
N PHE A 353 11.78 -20.19 15.91
CA PHE A 353 11.70 -20.49 17.33
C PHE A 353 11.59 -19.19 18.12
N SER A 354 10.74 -19.16 19.14
CA SER A 354 10.48 -17.96 19.93
C SER A 354 10.04 -18.32 21.35
N GLY A 355 10.55 -17.59 22.34
CA GLY A 355 10.22 -17.82 23.74
C GLY A 355 10.92 -16.83 24.68
N ASP A 356 10.82 -17.09 26.01
CA ASP A 356 11.37 -16.22 27.04
C ASP A 356 12.73 -16.70 27.56
N ASP A 357 13.02 -18.01 27.48
CA ASP A 357 14.29 -18.59 27.89
C ASP A 357 15.24 -18.80 26.69
N ALA A 358 16.36 -18.07 26.72
CA ALA A 358 17.37 -18.14 25.67
C ALA A 358 18.03 -19.53 25.58
N ASN A 359 18.19 -20.25 26.69
CA ASN A 359 18.83 -21.58 26.70
C ASN A 359 17.91 -22.61 26.06
N GLU A 360 16.61 -22.54 26.34
CA GLU A 360 15.60 -23.41 25.73
C GLU A 360 15.54 -23.20 24.23
N ILE A 361 15.42 -21.94 23.79
CA ILE A 361 15.32 -21.58 22.36
C ILE A 361 16.61 -21.95 21.60
N ASN A 362 17.79 -21.72 22.20
CA ASN A 362 19.04 -22.13 21.58
C ASN A 362 19.13 -23.69 21.50
N HIS A 363 18.73 -24.42 22.55
CA HIS A 363 18.72 -25.89 22.54
C HIS A 363 17.80 -26.46 21.43
N LEU A 364 16.60 -25.91 21.27
CA LEU A 364 15.68 -26.31 20.19
C LEU A 364 16.28 -26.02 18.80
N THR A 365 16.89 -24.84 18.65
CA THR A 365 17.55 -24.46 17.41
C THR A 365 18.72 -25.36 17.06
N ASP A 366 19.61 -25.61 18.03
CA ASP A 366 20.81 -26.46 17.86
C ASP A 366 20.40 -27.91 17.59
N SER A 367 19.37 -28.43 18.26
CA SER A 367 18.82 -29.75 18.01
C SER A 367 18.31 -29.93 16.60
N LEU A 368 17.58 -28.90 16.05
CA LEU A 368 17.18 -28.92 14.66
C LEU A 368 18.40 -28.89 13.72
N CYS A 369 19.38 -28.03 13.98
CA CYS A 369 20.59 -27.93 13.15
C CYS A 369 21.36 -29.24 13.09
N GLN A 370 21.53 -29.92 14.24
CA GLN A 370 22.19 -31.25 14.30
C GLN A 370 21.44 -32.27 13.43
N ARG A 371 20.11 -32.33 13.54
CA ARG A 371 19.29 -33.22 12.69
C ARG A 371 19.37 -32.89 11.22
N LEU A 372 19.47 -31.59 10.83
CA LEU A 372 19.70 -31.17 9.44
C LEU A 372 21.07 -31.60 8.95
N ASP A 373 22.12 -31.52 9.79
CA ASP A 373 23.48 -31.98 9.44
C ASP A 373 23.48 -33.50 9.17
N GLU A 374 22.75 -34.28 9.95
CA GLU A 374 22.56 -35.72 9.73
C GLU A 374 21.85 -36.00 8.39
N LEU A 375 20.78 -35.29 8.09
CA LEU A 375 20.06 -35.43 6.81
C LEU A 375 20.96 -35.07 5.60
N MET A 376 21.77 -34.00 5.70
CA MET A 376 22.72 -33.61 4.66
C MET A 376 23.83 -34.61 4.46
N ALA A 377 24.40 -35.15 5.56
CA ALA A 377 25.46 -36.17 5.52
C ALA A 377 24.99 -37.45 4.83
N ASN A 378 23.72 -37.81 4.99
CA ASN A 378 23.09 -38.99 4.43
C ASN A 378 22.41 -38.75 3.07
N ASN A 379 22.46 -37.53 2.53
CA ASN A 379 21.71 -37.08 1.32
C ASN A 379 20.20 -37.42 1.40
N GLN A 380 19.59 -37.19 2.54
CA GLN A 380 18.18 -37.50 2.79
C GLN A 380 17.33 -36.23 2.76
N ALA A 381 16.04 -36.42 2.52
CA ALA A 381 15.01 -35.39 2.54
C ALA A 381 15.25 -34.16 1.62
N GLY A 382 16.17 -34.25 0.66
CA GLY A 382 16.49 -33.17 -0.27
C GLY A 382 17.06 -31.89 0.37
N VAL A 383 17.52 -31.97 1.63
CA VAL A 383 18.13 -30.83 2.32
C VAL A 383 19.52 -30.58 1.74
N ILE A 384 19.73 -29.37 1.21
CA ILE A 384 21.02 -28.99 0.60
C ILE A 384 21.86 -28.03 1.45
N GLY A 385 21.27 -27.42 2.45
CA GLY A 385 21.93 -26.52 3.39
C GLY A 385 20.95 -25.77 4.28
N TYR A 386 21.46 -25.07 5.27
CA TYR A 386 20.66 -24.19 6.12
C TYR A 386 21.49 -22.98 6.57
N GLN A 387 20.81 -21.98 7.16
CA GLN A 387 21.44 -20.77 7.70
C GLN A 387 20.64 -20.23 8.87
N VAL A 388 21.31 -19.95 10.01
CA VAL A 388 20.65 -19.46 11.24
C VAL A 388 20.75 -17.93 11.32
N CYS A 389 19.65 -17.27 11.69
CA CYS A 389 19.61 -15.85 12.01
C CYS A 389 19.31 -15.69 13.52
N HIS A 390 20.18 -14.95 14.20
CA HIS A 390 20.11 -14.70 15.64
C HIS A 390 19.57 -13.32 15.98
N ASP A 391 19.77 -12.33 15.12
CA ASP A 391 19.37 -10.95 15.32
C ASP A 391 17.93 -10.69 14.90
N LEU A 392 17.18 -9.92 15.69
CA LEU A 392 15.82 -9.50 15.38
C LEU A 392 15.73 -8.69 14.08
N ASP A 393 16.75 -7.90 13.77
CA ASP A 393 16.81 -7.12 12.52
C ASP A 393 16.94 -8.04 11.30
N ASP A 394 17.75 -9.09 11.38
CA ASP A 394 17.91 -10.09 10.32
C ASP A 394 16.64 -10.89 10.10
N ILE A 395 16.00 -11.35 11.18
CA ILE A 395 14.70 -12.02 11.15
C ILE A 395 13.65 -11.12 10.48
N THR A 396 13.61 -9.86 10.88
CA THR A 396 12.69 -8.87 10.27
C THR A 396 12.96 -8.67 8.77
N ARG A 397 14.22 -8.67 8.33
CA ARG A 397 14.59 -8.57 6.89
C ARG A 397 14.09 -9.77 6.10
N ILE A 398 14.26 -10.99 6.63
CA ILE A 398 13.77 -12.22 5.98
C ILE A 398 12.24 -12.18 5.81
N TYR A 399 11.49 -11.84 6.86
CA TYR A 399 10.03 -11.73 6.76
C TYR A 399 9.57 -10.59 5.84
N ASN A 400 10.27 -9.47 5.82
CA ASN A 400 9.98 -8.39 4.88
C ASN A 400 10.21 -8.84 3.43
N MET A 401 11.29 -9.59 3.16
CA MET A 401 11.53 -10.20 1.85
C MET A 401 10.39 -11.15 1.47
N ARG A 402 9.98 -12.06 2.37
CA ARG A 402 8.88 -12.99 2.13
C ARG A 402 7.56 -12.26 1.82
N LYS A 403 7.18 -11.27 2.66
CA LYS A 403 5.97 -10.45 2.44
C LYS A 403 6.03 -9.71 1.09
N LYS A 404 7.19 -9.20 0.70
CA LYS A 404 7.37 -8.47 -0.56
C LYS A 404 7.38 -9.41 -1.77
N ALA A 405 8.03 -10.56 -1.68
CA ALA A 405 8.11 -11.56 -2.74
C ALA A 405 6.70 -12.02 -3.19
N VAL A 406 5.81 -12.26 -2.24
CA VAL A 406 4.39 -12.55 -2.50
C VAL A 406 3.71 -11.43 -3.30
N GLY A 407 4.01 -10.17 -2.96
CA GLY A 407 3.52 -9.02 -3.71
C GLY A 407 4.06 -8.95 -5.14
N LEU A 408 5.33 -9.34 -5.35
CA LEU A 408 5.99 -9.31 -6.65
C LEU A 408 5.41 -10.32 -7.65
N LEU A 409 4.75 -11.39 -7.21
CA LEU A 409 4.01 -12.29 -8.08
C LEU A 409 3.04 -11.52 -9.00
N GLY A 410 2.37 -10.50 -8.48
CA GLY A 410 1.46 -9.66 -9.26
C GLY A 410 2.14 -8.77 -10.30
N ASN A 411 3.48 -8.60 -10.26
CA ASN A 411 4.25 -7.81 -11.22
C ASN A 411 4.79 -8.65 -12.39
N SER A 412 4.35 -9.89 -12.54
CA SER A 412 4.73 -10.75 -13.67
C SER A 412 4.48 -10.08 -15.02
N LYS A 413 5.35 -10.35 -16.01
CA LYS A 413 5.19 -9.82 -17.38
C LYS A 413 4.01 -10.50 -18.07
N GLY A 414 3.36 -9.82 -19.02
CA GLY A 414 2.26 -10.34 -19.81
C GLY A 414 0.88 -9.93 -19.29
N ALA A 415 -0.16 -10.35 -19.99
CA ALA A 415 -1.58 -10.07 -19.67
C ALA A 415 -2.09 -10.97 -18.53
N ALA A 416 -1.69 -12.25 -18.53
CA ALA A 416 -2.03 -13.18 -17.46
C ALA A 416 -1.31 -12.78 -16.16
N LYS A 417 -2.09 -12.62 -15.08
CA LYS A 417 -1.61 -12.23 -13.76
C LYS A 417 -1.97 -13.29 -12.73
N PRO A 418 -1.07 -13.60 -11.77
CA PRO A 418 -1.40 -14.49 -10.66
C PRO A 418 -2.56 -13.93 -9.83
N ILE A 419 -3.64 -14.68 -9.71
CA ILE A 419 -4.88 -14.28 -9.03
C ILE A 419 -5.28 -15.27 -7.93
N PRO A 420 -5.89 -14.76 -6.81
CA PRO A 420 -6.16 -15.55 -5.61
C PRO A 420 -7.54 -16.23 -5.64
N PHE A 421 -7.85 -17.07 -6.63
CA PHE A 421 -9.17 -17.69 -6.73
C PHE A 421 -9.25 -19.13 -6.19
N VAL A 422 -8.10 -19.84 -6.11
CA VAL A 422 -7.96 -21.19 -5.55
C VAL A 422 -6.91 -21.23 -4.43
N GLU A 423 -6.48 -20.09 -3.93
CA GLU A 423 -5.55 -20.02 -2.80
C GLU A 423 -6.26 -20.34 -1.49
N ASP A 424 -5.48 -20.59 -0.42
CA ASP A 424 -6.02 -20.75 0.94
C ASP A 424 -6.74 -22.09 1.20
N THR A 425 -6.49 -23.08 0.34
CA THR A 425 -6.91 -24.45 0.64
C THR A 425 -6.08 -25.00 1.80
N CYS A 426 -6.75 -25.68 2.73
CA CYS A 426 -6.16 -26.30 3.91
C CYS A 426 -6.45 -27.79 3.89
N VAL A 427 -5.41 -28.61 4.03
CA VAL A 427 -5.49 -30.08 4.18
C VAL A 427 -4.71 -30.51 5.40
N PRO A 428 -4.92 -31.72 5.98
CA PRO A 428 -4.04 -32.22 7.00
C PRO A 428 -2.57 -32.12 6.58
N PRO A 429 -1.65 -31.62 7.43
CA PRO A 429 -0.25 -31.37 7.03
C PRO A 429 0.47 -32.59 6.49
N GLU A 430 0.14 -33.78 6.95
CA GLU A 430 0.68 -35.07 6.48
C GLU A 430 0.31 -35.38 5.02
N HIS A 431 -0.80 -34.84 4.53
CA HIS A 431 -1.26 -35.03 3.14
C HIS A 431 -0.85 -33.89 2.20
N LEU A 432 -0.26 -32.80 2.73
CA LEU A 432 0.00 -31.58 1.97
C LEU A 432 0.88 -31.80 0.73
N ALA A 433 1.93 -32.60 0.85
CA ALA A 433 2.86 -32.81 -0.27
C ALA A 433 2.17 -33.57 -1.44
N ASP A 434 1.40 -34.61 -1.15
CA ASP A 434 0.68 -35.39 -2.16
C ASP A 434 -0.46 -34.57 -2.78
N TYR A 435 -1.20 -33.83 -1.95
CA TYR A 435 -2.20 -32.86 -2.40
C TYR A 435 -1.62 -31.85 -3.38
N ILE A 436 -0.49 -31.24 -3.06
CA ILE A 436 0.17 -30.24 -3.91
C ILE A 436 0.74 -30.85 -5.18
N ALA A 437 1.20 -32.10 -5.15
CA ALA A 437 1.64 -32.81 -6.35
C ALA A 437 0.47 -32.96 -7.36
N GLU A 438 -0.71 -33.40 -6.93
CA GLU A 438 -1.90 -33.47 -7.77
C GLU A 438 -2.40 -32.08 -8.19
N PHE A 439 -2.38 -31.11 -7.30
CA PHE A 439 -2.76 -29.73 -7.62
C PHE A 439 -1.86 -29.15 -8.74
N ARG A 440 -0.54 -29.34 -8.65
CA ARG A 440 0.39 -28.92 -9.70
C ARG A 440 0.12 -29.62 -11.02
N ALA A 441 -0.10 -30.95 -11.00
CA ALA A 441 -0.43 -31.73 -12.19
C ALA A 441 -1.70 -31.19 -12.87
N LEU A 442 -2.73 -30.80 -12.10
CA LEU A 442 -3.94 -30.19 -12.59
C LEU A 442 -3.65 -28.84 -13.28
N LEU A 443 -2.91 -27.93 -12.64
CA LEU A 443 -2.56 -26.63 -13.23
C LEU A 443 -1.66 -26.79 -14.48
N ASP A 444 -0.74 -27.72 -14.45
CA ASP A 444 0.16 -28.02 -15.57
C ASP A 444 -0.60 -28.59 -16.77
N SER A 445 -1.67 -29.39 -16.54
CA SER A 445 -2.55 -29.90 -17.61
C SER A 445 -3.25 -28.76 -18.36
N HIS A 446 -3.58 -27.67 -17.66
CA HIS A 446 -4.12 -26.44 -18.22
C HIS A 446 -3.03 -25.46 -18.73
N LYS A 447 -1.74 -25.84 -18.67
CA LYS A 447 -0.58 -25.04 -19.11
C LYS A 447 -0.49 -23.67 -18.43
N LEU A 448 -0.86 -23.59 -17.14
CA LEU A 448 -0.85 -22.37 -16.37
C LEU A 448 0.51 -22.15 -15.69
N ASN A 449 0.95 -20.89 -15.64
CA ASN A 449 2.00 -20.47 -14.73
C ASN A 449 1.39 -20.17 -13.35
N TYR A 450 2.10 -20.52 -12.29
CA TYR A 450 1.65 -20.29 -10.92
C TYR A 450 2.86 -20.04 -9.99
N GLY A 451 2.63 -19.41 -8.83
CA GLY A 451 3.56 -19.33 -7.71
C GLY A 451 2.93 -19.90 -6.46
N MET A 452 3.74 -20.49 -5.58
CA MET A 452 3.31 -21.13 -4.35
C MET A 452 4.12 -20.63 -3.14
N PHE A 453 3.42 -20.39 -2.06
CA PHE A 453 4.00 -20.05 -0.75
C PHE A 453 2.97 -20.36 0.33
N GLY A 454 3.37 -20.49 1.59
CA GLY A 454 2.37 -20.70 2.63
C GLY A 454 2.91 -21.17 3.95
N HIS A 455 2.01 -21.74 4.73
CA HIS A 455 2.13 -22.14 6.10
C HIS A 455 2.04 -23.67 6.17
N VAL A 456 3.16 -24.34 5.89
CA VAL A 456 3.18 -25.81 5.74
C VAL A 456 2.94 -26.53 7.05
N ASP A 457 3.25 -25.86 8.16
CA ASP A 457 2.98 -26.33 9.52
C ASP A 457 1.47 -26.51 9.80
N ALA A 458 0.64 -25.70 9.14
CA ALA A 458 -0.82 -25.75 9.29
C ALA A 458 -1.53 -26.39 8.10
N GLY A 459 -0.81 -26.94 7.11
CA GLY A 459 -1.38 -27.54 5.92
C GLY A 459 -2.02 -26.54 4.93
N VAL A 460 -1.64 -25.25 4.98
CA VAL A 460 -2.19 -24.18 4.14
C VAL A 460 -1.17 -23.74 3.11
N LEU A 461 -1.56 -23.78 1.83
CA LEU A 461 -0.75 -23.24 0.76
C LEU A 461 -1.53 -22.23 -0.11
N HIS A 462 -0.90 -21.11 -0.41
CA HIS A 462 -1.41 -20.09 -1.29
C HIS A 462 -0.90 -20.33 -2.71
N VAL A 463 -1.75 -20.90 -3.54
CA VAL A 463 -1.47 -21.18 -4.94
C VAL A 463 -2.12 -20.12 -5.81
N ARG A 464 -1.34 -19.40 -6.61
CA ARG A 464 -1.82 -18.30 -7.46
C ARG A 464 -1.56 -18.57 -8.94
N PRO A 465 -2.50 -19.24 -9.64
CA PRO A 465 -2.43 -19.40 -11.09
C PRO A 465 -2.55 -18.06 -11.81
N ALA A 466 -1.79 -17.92 -12.92
CA ALA A 466 -1.81 -16.71 -13.73
C ALA A 466 -2.87 -16.82 -14.83
N LEU A 467 -3.87 -15.94 -14.79
CA LEU A 467 -4.95 -15.84 -15.77
C LEU A 467 -5.15 -14.38 -16.22
N ASP A 468 -5.56 -14.21 -17.47
CA ASP A 468 -6.00 -12.90 -18.00
C ASP A 468 -7.52 -12.76 -17.84
N MET A 469 -7.95 -12.00 -16.84
CA MET A 469 -9.37 -11.76 -16.60
C MET A 469 -10.03 -10.83 -17.64
N CYS A 470 -9.26 -10.27 -18.57
CA CYS A 470 -9.81 -9.60 -19.75
C CYS A 470 -10.21 -10.59 -20.86
N ASP A 471 -9.79 -11.84 -20.79
CA ASP A 471 -10.15 -12.90 -21.69
C ASP A 471 -11.36 -13.70 -21.16
N PRO A 472 -12.54 -13.67 -21.84
CA PRO A 472 -13.73 -14.42 -21.40
C PRO A 472 -13.49 -15.93 -21.28
N GLN A 473 -12.61 -16.52 -22.11
CA GLN A 473 -12.33 -17.96 -22.05
C GLN A 473 -11.54 -18.32 -20.79
N GLN A 474 -10.60 -17.46 -20.38
CA GLN A 474 -9.87 -17.67 -19.13
C GLN A 474 -10.73 -17.40 -17.88
N GLU A 475 -11.76 -16.57 -18.00
CA GLU A 475 -12.76 -16.40 -16.95
C GLU A 475 -13.60 -17.67 -16.75
N ILE A 476 -13.97 -18.37 -17.83
CA ILE A 476 -14.66 -19.68 -17.77
C ILE A 476 -13.72 -20.74 -17.18
N LEU A 477 -12.47 -20.79 -17.65
CA LEU A 477 -11.45 -21.72 -17.15
C LEU A 477 -11.21 -21.54 -15.64
N MET A 478 -11.25 -20.32 -15.13
CA MET A 478 -11.13 -20.03 -13.69
C MET A 478 -12.22 -20.76 -12.89
N LYS A 479 -13.48 -20.75 -13.35
CA LYS A 479 -14.58 -21.46 -12.68
C LYS A 479 -14.37 -22.98 -12.71
N GLN A 480 -13.98 -23.52 -13.87
CA GLN A 480 -13.70 -24.95 -14.03
C GLN A 480 -12.59 -25.38 -13.05
N ILE A 481 -11.45 -24.68 -13.02
CA ILE A 481 -10.36 -24.99 -12.09
C ILE A 481 -10.83 -24.86 -10.63
N SER A 482 -11.69 -23.88 -10.29
CA SER A 482 -12.23 -23.76 -8.94
C SER A 482 -13.00 -25.02 -8.53
N ASP A 483 -13.86 -25.54 -9.42
CA ASP A 483 -14.64 -26.74 -9.14
C ASP A 483 -13.74 -28.00 -9.01
N GLU A 484 -12.74 -28.13 -9.88
CA GLU A 484 -11.78 -29.27 -9.84
C GLU A 484 -10.95 -29.25 -8.53
N ILE A 485 -10.53 -28.05 -8.06
CA ILE A 485 -9.77 -27.90 -6.81
C ILE A 485 -10.67 -28.17 -5.59
N VAL A 486 -11.94 -27.79 -5.61
CA VAL A 486 -12.90 -28.15 -4.55
C VAL A 486 -12.95 -29.67 -4.38
N ALA A 487 -13.14 -30.40 -5.46
CA ALA A 487 -13.19 -31.88 -5.46
C ALA A 487 -11.85 -32.49 -4.97
N LEU A 488 -10.72 -31.96 -5.46
CA LEU A 488 -9.40 -32.40 -5.02
C LEU A 488 -9.18 -32.13 -3.51
N THR A 489 -9.57 -30.98 -3.02
CA THR A 489 -9.42 -30.62 -1.59
C THR A 489 -10.27 -31.55 -0.71
N ALA A 490 -11.50 -31.85 -1.11
CA ALA A 490 -12.39 -32.77 -0.42
C ALA A 490 -11.80 -34.20 -0.38
N LYS A 491 -11.16 -34.66 -1.47
CA LYS A 491 -10.48 -35.97 -1.56
C LYS A 491 -9.44 -36.15 -0.45
N TYR A 492 -8.74 -35.06 -0.07
CA TYR A 492 -7.72 -35.05 0.97
C TYR A 492 -8.25 -34.67 2.36
N GLY A 493 -9.58 -34.66 2.57
CA GLY A 493 -10.19 -34.30 3.86
C GLY A 493 -9.98 -32.85 4.27
N GLY A 494 -9.73 -31.97 3.30
CA GLY A 494 -9.47 -30.56 3.50
C GLY A 494 -10.68 -29.66 3.29
N LEU A 495 -10.45 -28.33 3.34
CA LEU A 495 -11.44 -27.29 3.06
C LEU A 495 -10.83 -26.12 2.32
N LEU A 496 -11.70 -25.28 1.69
CA LEU A 496 -11.28 -24.17 0.82
C LEU A 496 -10.92 -22.90 1.58
N TRP A 497 -11.13 -22.84 2.87
CA TRP A 497 -11.11 -21.58 3.66
C TRP A 497 -10.21 -21.74 4.88
N GLY A 498 -8.89 -21.69 4.67
CA GLY A 498 -7.90 -21.78 5.76
C GLY A 498 -7.84 -20.50 6.59
N GLU A 499 -7.72 -19.32 5.93
CA GLU A 499 -7.42 -18.05 6.58
C GLU A 499 -8.20 -16.85 6.01
N HIS A 500 -8.52 -16.86 4.71
CA HIS A 500 -8.94 -15.65 3.98
C HIS A 500 -10.45 -15.38 3.98
N GLY A 501 -11.24 -16.22 4.63
CA GLY A 501 -12.69 -16.15 4.63
C GLY A 501 -13.34 -16.70 3.36
N LYS A 502 -14.67 -16.86 3.40
CA LYS A 502 -15.43 -17.47 2.32
C LYS A 502 -15.72 -16.51 1.16
N GLY A 503 -16.29 -15.36 1.44
CA GLY A 503 -16.70 -14.42 0.42
C GLY A 503 -17.56 -15.07 -0.66
N PHE A 504 -17.19 -14.90 -1.93
CA PHE A 504 -17.89 -15.49 -3.10
C PHE A 504 -17.68 -17.00 -3.22
N ARG A 505 -16.67 -17.58 -2.55
CA ARG A 505 -16.48 -19.03 -2.46
C ARG A 505 -17.44 -19.71 -1.46
N ALA A 506 -18.31 -18.94 -0.78
CA ALA A 506 -19.35 -19.49 0.09
C ALA A 506 -20.39 -20.35 -0.68
N GLN A 507 -20.45 -20.27 -2.00
CA GLN A 507 -21.26 -21.15 -2.84
C GLN A 507 -21.03 -22.64 -2.60
N TYR A 508 -19.81 -23.03 -2.15
CA TYR A 508 -19.45 -24.42 -1.85
C TYR A 508 -19.81 -24.86 -0.41
N SER A 509 -20.39 -23.96 0.40
CA SER A 509 -20.76 -24.27 1.79
C SER A 509 -21.83 -25.37 1.93
N PRO A 510 -22.89 -25.43 1.10
CA PRO A 510 -23.89 -26.50 1.18
C PRO A 510 -23.28 -27.89 1.01
N GLU A 511 -22.35 -28.05 0.06
CA GLU A 511 -21.66 -29.32 -0.18
C GLU A 511 -20.77 -29.73 0.99
N PHE A 512 -20.05 -28.77 1.57
CA PHE A 512 -19.15 -29.02 2.69
C PHE A 512 -19.91 -29.42 3.97
N PHE A 513 -20.95 -28.67 4.37
CA PHE A 513 -21.68 -28.90 5.62
C PHE A 513 -22.76 -29.97 5.51
N GLY A 514 -23.26 -30.24 4.32
CA GLY A 514 -24.45 -31.05 4.11
C GLY A 514 -25.74 -30.30 4.49
N GLU A 515 -26.88 -30.91 4.16
CA GLU A 515 -28.19 -30.27 4.29
C GLU A 515 -28.55 -29.85 5.71
N VAL A 516 -28.24 -30.70 6.71
CA VAL A 516 -28.62 -30.44 8.12
C VAL A 516 -27.84 -29.26 8.69
N LEU A 517 -26.51 -29.31 8.71
CA LEU A 517 -25.70 -28.24 9.32
C LEU A 517 -25.79 -26.93 8.51
N TYR A 518 -25.88 -27.00 7.18
CA TYR A 518 -26.14 -25.79 6.38
C TYR A 518 -27.49 -25.19 6.71
N GLY A 519 -28.51 -26.02 7.00
CA GLY A 519 -29.81 -25.59 7.52
C GLY A 519 -29.69 -24.84 8.85
N GLU A 520 -28.83 -25.31 9.76
CA GLU A 520 -28.60 -24.63 11.04
C GLU A 520 -27.87 -23.31 10.90
N LEU A 521 -26.91 -23.20 9.97
CA LEU A 521 -26.32 -21.90 9.65
C LEU A 521 -27.39 -20.89 9.16
N ARG A 522 -28.34 -21.36 8.34
CA ARG A 522 -29.46 -20.55 7.86
C ARG A 522 -30.43 -20.17 8.96
N ASN A 523 -30.71 -21.05 9.94
CA ASN A 523 -31.54 -20.77 11.12
C ASN A 523 -30.91 -19.67 11.98
N ILE A 524 -29.59 -19.73 12.21
CA ILE A 524 -28.84 -18.71 12.94
C ILE A 524 -28.89 -17.37 12.19
N LYS A 525 -28.63 -17.39 10.88
CA LYS A 525 -28.74 -16.18 10.04
C LYS A 525 -30.14 -15.55 10.16
N ALA A 526 -31.21 -16.35 10.16
CA ALA A 526 -32.59 -15.87 10.29
C ALA A 526 -32.88 -15.24 11.65
N ALA A 527 -32.23 -15.70 12.75
CA ALA A 527 -32.36 -15.09 14.06
C ALA A 527 -31.77 -13.68 14.12
N PHE A 528 -30.66 -13.41 13.41
CA PHE A 528 -30.00 -12.10 13.37
C PHE A 528 -30.54 -11.19 12.28
N ASP A 529 -30.77 -11.70 11.08
CA ASP A 529 -31.13 -10.95 9.86
C ASP A 529 -32.18 -11.70 9.03
N PRO A 530 -33.43 -11.70 9.50
CA PRO A 530 -34.51 -12.46 8.87
C PRO A 530 -34.81 -12.03 7.43
N ASP A 531 -34.51 -10.79 7.06
CA ASP A 531 -34.79 -10.24 5.74
C ASP A 531 -33.59 -10.32 4.77
N ASN A 532 -32.47 -10.98 5.15
CA ASN A 532 -31.27 -11.12 4.35
C ASN A 532 -30.66 -9.79 3.85
N ARG A 533 -30.55 -8.81 4.75
CA ARG A 533 -30.11 -7.45 4.39
C ARG A 533 -28.66 -7.14 4.78
N LEU A 534 -28.07 -7.92 5.69
CA LEU A 534 -26.67 -7.80 6.08
C LEU A 534 -25.78 -8.67 5.21
N ASN A 535 -24.94 -8.05 4.40
CA ASN A 535 -23.98 -8.65 3.49
C ASN A 535 -24.55 -9.85 2.69
N PRO A 536 -25.66 -9.69 1.98
CA PRO A 536 -26.38 -10.78 1.34
C PRO A 536 -25.51 -11.49 0.30
N GLY A 537 -25.75 -12.80 0.15
CA GLY A 537 -25.00 -13.66 -0.77
C GLY A 537 -23.64 -14.15 -0.24
N LYS A 538 -23.33 -13.88 1.05
CA LYS A 538 -22.14 -14.39 1.76
C LYS A 538 -22.58 -15.35 2.87
N ILE A 539 -21.73 -16.31 3.24
CA ILE A 539 -21.95 -17.37 4.23
C ILE A 539 -23.17 -18.23 3.89
N CYS A 540 -24.39 -17.77 4.10
CA CYS A 540 -25.67 -18.41 3.74
C CYS A 540 -26.83 -17.37 3.75
N PRO A 541 -27.96 -17.63 3.04
CA PRO A 541 -29.21 -16.89 3.21
C PRO A 541 -29.93 -17.36 4.49
N PRO A 542 -30.81 -16.57 5.07
CA PRO A 542 -31.62 -16.99 6.23
C PRO A 542 -32.60 -18.12 5.86
N ALA A 543 -32.97 -18.94 6.85
CA ALA A 543 -33.99 -19.95 6.67
C ALA A 543 -35.32 -19.31 6.24
N GLY A 544 -36.04 -19.96 5.33
CA GLY A 544 -37.31 -19.45 4.76
C GLY A 544 -37.15 -18.46 3.61
N ILE A 545 -35.94 -17.99 3.31
CA ILE A 545 -35.66 -17.14 2.14
C ILE A 545 -34.82 -17.92 1.13
N ASP A 546 -35.33 -18.02 -0.10
CA ASP A 546 -34.58 -18.52 -1.24
C ASP A 546 -33.89 -17.35 -1.97
N ALA A 547 -32.63 -17.10 -1.60
CA ALA A 547 -31.80 -16.04 -2.17
C ALA A 547 -30.49 -16.62 -2.72
N PRO A 548 -30.04 -16.17 -3.91
CA PRO A 548 -28.84 -16.69 -4.53
C PRO A 548 -27.59 -16.28 -3.73
N MET A 549 -26.64 -17.21 -3.62
CA MET A 549 -25.29 -16.91 -3.14
C MET A 549 -24.49 -16.21 -4.24
N LYS A 550 -23.61 -15.28 -3.86
CA LYS A 550 -22.60 -14.79 -4.79
C LYS A 550 -21.66 -15.94 -5.16
N GLN A 551 -21.30 -16.02 -6.43
CA GLN A 551 -20.55 -17.15 -7.00
C GLN A 551 -19.17 -16.70 -7.48
N VAL A 552 -18.25 -17.65 -7.65
CA VAL A 552 -16.88 -17.38 -8.14
C VAL A 552 -16.86 -16.86 -9.57
N ASP A 553 -17.91 -17.06 -10.36
CA ASP A 553 -18.10 -16.50 -11.71
C ASP A 553 -18.78 -15.12 -11.72
N ALA A 554 -19.09 -14.53 -10.56
CA ALA A 554 -19.64 -13.18 -10.46
C ALA A 554 -18.76 -12.14 -11.20
N VAL A 555 -19.35 -10.97 -11.47
CA VAL A 555 -18.73 -9.89 -12.26
C VAL A 555 -17.34 -9.50 -11.72
N LYS A 556 -16.37 -9.58 -12.60
CA LYS A 556 -14.97 -9.29 -12.29
C LYS A 556 -14.55 -7.92 -12.81
N ARG A 557 -13.50 -7.39 -12.25
CA ARG A 557 -12.87 -6.14 -12.73
C ARG A 557 -12.50 -6.25 -14.21
N GLY A 558 -11.98 -7.41 -14.64
CA GLY A 558 -11.64 -7.70 -16.03
C GLY A 558 -12.80 -7.55 -17.00
N THR A 559 -14.04 -7.77 -16.57
CA THR A 559 -15.26 -7.57 -17.39
C THR A 559 -15.42 -6.10 -17.83
N PHE A 560 -15.04 -5.16 -17.01
CA PHE A 560 -15.03 -3.74 -17.35
C PHE A 560 -13.77 -3.36 -18.14
N ASP A 561 -12.59 -3.88 -17.73
CA ASP A 561 -11.33 -3.57 -18.37
C ASP A 561 -11.25 -4.02 -19.84
N ARG A 562 -11.90 -5.16 -20.20
CA ARG A 562 -11.93 -5.66 -21.59
C ARG A 562 -12.69 -4.74 -22.56
N GLN A 563 -13.54 -3.84 -22.04
CA GLN A 563 -14.22 -2.82 -22.83
C GLN A 563 -13.31 -1.65 -23.23
N ILE A 564 -12.12 -1.55 -22.63
CA ILE A 564 -11.12 -0.54 -22.96
C ILE A 564 -10.21 -1.09 -24.07
N PRO A 565 -10.03 -0.39 -25.21
CA PRO A 565 -9.12 -0.81 -26.28
C PRO A 565 -7.70 -1.13 -25.77
N ILE A 566 -7.07 -2.16 -26.32
CA ILE A 566 -5.76 -2.66 -25.85
C ILE A 566 -4.70 -1.56 -25.81
N GLN A 567 -4.64 -0.73 -26.86
CA GLN A 567 -3.65 0.36 -26.94
C GLN A 567 -3.88 1.40 -25.84
N MET A 568 -5.14 1.71 -25.47
CA MET A 568 -5.46 2.59 -24.36
C MET A 568 -5.06 1.97 -23.03
N ARG A 569 -5.26 0.65 -22.85
CA ARG A 569 -4.80 -0.08 -21.66
C ARG A 569 -3.28 -0.02 -21.54
N GLN A 570 -2.55 -0.20 -22.63
CA GLN A 570 -1.08 -0.12 -22.67
C GLN A 570 -0.58 1.29 -22.33
N GLU A 571 -1.22 2.33 -22.90
CA GLU A 571 -0.88 3.73 -22.63
C GLU A 571 -1.06 4.12 -21.15
N PHE A 572 -2.08 3.57 -20.49
CA PHE A 572 -2.38 3.78 -19.08
C PHE A 572 -2.05 2.57 -18.19
N ARG A 573 -1.03 1.80 -18.58
CA ARG A 573 -0.64 0.55 -17.89
C ARG A 573 -0.49 0.72 -16.38
N GLY A 574 0.10 1.84 -15.91
CA GLY A 574 0.24 2.11 -14.48
C GLY A 574 -1.09 2.13 -13.71
N ALA A 575 -2.23 2.43 -14.36
CA ALA A 575 -3.55 2.30 -13.75
C ALA A 575 -4.11 0.89 -13.91
N MET A 576 -3.91 0.27 -15.10
CA MET A 576 -4.46 -1.05 -15.44
C MET A 576 -3.86 -2.19 -14.60
N ASP A 577 -2.59 -2.09 -14.24
CA ASP A 577 -1.89 -3.13 -13.46
C ASP A 577 -2.30 -3.17 -11.97
N CYS A 578 -3.09 -2.21 -11.46
CA CYS A 578 -3.50 -2.21 -10.05
C CYS A 578 -4.35 -3.45 -9.71
N ASN A 579 -3.80 -4.34 -8.87
CA ASN A 579 -4.49 -5.55 -8.41
C ASN A 579 -5.34 -5.36 -7.15
N GLY A 580 -5.35 -4.17 -6.55
CA GLY A 580 -6.19 -3.88 -5.38
C GLY A 580 -5.60 -4.23 -4.02
N ASN A 581 -4.30 -4.62 -3.92
CA ASN A 581 -3.67 -5.07 -2.66
C ASN A 581 -3.76 -4.10 -1.46
N GLY A 582 -4.07 -2.84 -1.70
CA GLY A 582 -4.35 -1.87 -0.65
C GLY A 582 -3.14 -1.38 0.16
N LEU A 583 -1.89 -1.69 -0.19
CA LEU A 583 -0.71 -1.18 0.53
C LEU A 583 -0.68 0.36 0.62
N CYS A 584 -1.36 1.04 -0.30
CA CYS A 584 -1.54 2.48 -0.29
C CYS A 584 -2.45 3.01 0.84
N PHE A 585 -3.07 2.13 1.62
CA PHE A 585 -3.87 2.44 2.82
C PHE A 585 -3.12 2.21 4.13
N ASN A 586 -1.80 1.88 4.09
CA ASN A 586 -1.06 1.62 5.32
C ASN A 586 -1.17 2.81 6.30
N PHE A 587 -1.29 2.50 7.58
CA PHE A 587 -1.47 3.48 8.65
C PHE A 587 -0.18 4.24 9.00
N ASP A 588 1.00 3.66 8.71
CA ASP A 588 2.28 4.17 9.18
C ASP A 588 2.61 5.54 8.60
N VAL A 589 2.54 6.55 9.44
CA VAL A 589 2.82 7.96 9.08
C VAL A 589 4.29 8.21 8.69
N LYS A 590 5.21 7.31 9.06
CA LYS A 590 6.62 7.36 8.67
C LYS A 590 6.85 6.78 7.28
N SER A 591 5.96 5.92 6.79
CA SER A 591 6.01 5.42 5.43
C SER A 591 5.73 6.55 4.43
N PRO A 592 6.54 6.73 3.38
CA PRO A 592 6.30 7.72 2.33
C PRO A 592 5.11 7.38 1.42
N MET A 593 4.53 6.17 1.53
CA MET A 593 3.42 5.72 0.69
C MET A 593 2.19 6.60 0.88
N CYS A 594 1.78 7.24 -0.18
CA CYS A 594 0.57 8.05 -0.36
C CYS A 594 0.20 9.01 0.79
N PRO A 595 0.93 10.11 0.99
CA PRO A 595 0.61 11.11 2.00
C PRO A 595 -0.77 11.76 1.78
N SER A 596 -1.23 11.85 0.54
CA SER A 596 -2.55 12.38 0.18
C SER A 596 -3.69 11.57 0.80
N MET A 597 -3.60 10.24 0.79
CA MET A 597 -4.59 9.37 1.43
C MET A 597 -4.52 9.47 2.95
N LYS A 598 -3.31 9.49 3.53
CA LYS A 598 -3.12 9.56 4.99
C LYS A 598 -3.73 10.81 5.61
N ILE A 599 -3.61 11.97 4.95
CA ILE A 599 -4.18 13.21 5.47
C ILE A 599 -5.69 13.31 5.24
N SER A 600 -6.22 12.79 4.14
CA SER A 600 -7.65 12.92 3.82
C SER A 600 -8.51 11.81 4.41
N GLY A 601 -7.95 10.63 4.71
CA GLY A 601 -8.70 9.45 5.07
C GLY A 601 -9.62 8.91 3.96
N GLN A 602 -9.55 9.49 2.74
CA GLN A 602 -10.46 9.16 1.63
C GLN A 602 -9.79 8.22 0.63
N ARG A 603 -10.43 7.08 0.35
CA ARG A 603 -9.90 6.07 -0.57
C ARG A 603 -9.75 6.57 -2.01
N VAL A 604 -10.58 7.50 -2.44
CA VAL A 604 -10.45 8.18 -3.77
C VAL A 604 -9.09 8.86 -3.96
N HIS A 605 -8.43 9.28 -2.88
CA HIS A 605 -7.12 9.93 -2.92
C HIS A 605 -5.94 8.96 -2.86
N SER A 606 -6.21 7.66 -2.78
CA SER A 606 -5.17 6.63 -2.82
C SER A 606 -4.75 6.28 -4.25
N PRO A 607 -3.57 5.70 -4.47
CA PRO A 607 -3.18 5.12 -5.75
C PRO A 607 -4.19 4.13 -6.30
N LYS A 608 -4.74 3.23 -5.47
CA LYS A 608 -5.81 2.30 -5.85
C LYS A 608 -7.07 3.04 -6.33
N GLY A 609 -7.56 4.02 -5.55
CA GLY A 609 -8.73 4.81 -5.92
C GLY A 609 -8.52 5.52 -7.26
N ARG A 610 -7.37 6.22 -7.43
CA ARG A 610 -7.03 6.91 -8.68
C ARG A 610 -6.94 5.98 -9.88
N ALA A 611 -6.34 4.80 -9.70
CA ALA A 611 -6.27 3.78 -10.76
C ALA A 611 -7.68 3.30 -11.16
N THR A 612 -8.54 3.01 -10.19
CA THR A 612 -9.93 2.60 -10.45
C THR A 612 -10.71 3.70 -11.20
N LEU A 613 -10.55 4.96 -10.79
CA LEU A 613 -11.21 6.09 -11.45
C LEU A 613 -10.75 6.26 -12.91
N VAL A 614 -9.44 6.11 -13.17
CA VAL A 614 -8.89 6.23 -14.54
C VAL A 614 -9.37 5.07 -15.42
N ARG A 615 -9.41 3.85 -14.89
CA ARG A 615 -9.92 2.68 -15.64
C ARG A 615 -11.37 2.91 -16.08
N GLU A 616 -12.23 3.33 -15.17
CA GLU A 616 -13.62 3.63 -15.49
C GLU A 616 -13.75 4.81 -16.45
N TRP A 617 -12.96 5.85 -16.26
CA TRP A 617 -12.93 7.00 -17.18
C TRP A 617 -12.53 6.59 -18.59
N LEU A 618 -11.54 5.72 -18.76
CA LEU A 618 -11.14 5.19 -20.08
C LEU A 618 -12.23 4.32 -20.70
N ARG A 619 -12.91 3.49 -19.89
CA ARG A 619 -14.03 2.67 -20.36
C ARG A 619 -15.16 3.53 -20.92
N LEU A 620 -15.55 4.55 -20.15
CA LEU A 620 -16.63 5.47 -20.55
C LEU A 620 -16.25 6.31 -21.78
N LEU A 621 -14.97 6.69 -21.94
CA LEU A 621 -14.50 7.34 -23.17
C LEU A 621 -14.56 6.39 -24.36
N ALA A 622 -14.17 5.13 -24.20
CA ALA A 622 -14.24 4.14 -25.27
C ALA A 622 -15.70 3.84 -25.67
N GLU A 623 -16.60 3.75 -24.70
CA GLU A 623 -18.06 3.60 -24.93
C GLU A 623 -18.65 4.75 -25.76
N GLN A 624 -18.10 5.98 -25.58
CA GLN A 624 -18.46 7.15 -26.41
C GLN A 624 -17.69 7.22 -27.74
N GLY A 625 -16.99 6.17 -28.13
CA GLY A 625 -16.30 6.05 -29.42
C GLY A 625 -14.95 6.77 -29.50
N VAL A 626 -14.32 7.10 -28.37
CA VAL A 626 -12.96 7.67 -28.37
C VAL A 626 -11.95 6.59 -28.75
N THR A 627 -11.17 6.84 -29.80
CA THR A 627 -10.17 5.89 -30.30
C THR A 627 -8.79 6.07 -29.62
N PRO A 628 -7.93 5.04 -29.66
CA PRO A 628 -6.56 5.14 -29.16
C PRO A 628 -5.75 6.28 -29.81
N GLU A 629 -5.94 6.53 -31.13
CA GLU A 629 -5.25 7.59 -31.86
C GLU A 629 -5.68 8.99 -31.37
N GLN A 630 -6.94 9.15 -30.97
CA GLN A 630 -7.44 10.39 -30.39
C GLN A 630 -6.83 10.64 -29.00
N ILE A 631 -6.64 9.60 -28.19
CA ILE A 631 -5.95 9.66 -26.90
C ILE A 631 -4.49 10.05 -27.11
N ASP A 632 -3.75 9.36 -27.96
CA ASP A 632 -2.34 9.63 -28.27
C ASP A 632 -2.15 11.07 -28.78
N LYS A 633 -2.98 11.50 -29.75
CA LYS A 633 -2.98 12.89 -30.24
C LYS A 633 -3.27 13.89 -29.14
N GLY A 634 -4.21 13.59 -28.24
CA GLY A 634 -4.58 14.47 -27.14
C GLY A 634 -3.46 14.61 -26.12
N VAL A 635 -2.74 13.55 -25.84
CA VAL A 635 -1.56 13.54 -24.94
C VAL A 635 -0.39 14.33 -25.54
N LYS A 636 -0.17 14.21 -26.85
CA LYS A 636 0.96 14.85 -27.58
C LYS A 636 0.71 16.30 -28.00
N SER A 637 -0.49 16.87 -27.81
CA SER A 637 -0.87 18.22 -28.27
C SER A 637 -1.11 19.19 -27.12
N ASP A 638 -0.26 20.22 -27.02
CA ASP A 638 -0.38 21.28 -26.01
C ASP A 638 -0.98 22.60 -26.55
N SER A 639 -1.12 22.76 -27.87
CA SER A 639 -1.50 24.03 -28.47
C SER A 639 -2.92 23.97 -29.07
N PRO A 640 -3.90 24.68 -28.48
CA PRO A 640 -5.23 24.76 -29.06
C PRO A 640 -5.23 25.68 -30.29
N SER A 641 -6.03 25.34 -31.29
CA SER A 641 -6.43 26.32 -32.32
C SER A 641 -7.31 27.41 -31.68
N LEU A 642 -7.47 28.54 -32.35
CA LEU A 642 -8.36 29.62 -31.87
C LEU A 642 -9.79 29.09 -31.60
N ARG A 643 -10.32 28.25 -32.49
CA ARG A 643 -11.62 27.57 -32.31
C ARG A 643 -11.60 26.68 -31.06
N GLY A 644 -10.53 25.89 -30.85
CA GLY A 644 -10.38 25.07 -29.66
C GLY A 644 -10.33 25.88 -28.37
N LEU A 645 -9.76 27.08 -28.37
CA LEU A 645 -9.75 27.97 -27.21
C LEU A 645 -11.17 28.46 -26.85
N ILE A 646 -11.97 28.85 -27.86
CA ILE A 646 -13.37 29.26 -27.68
C ILE A 646 -14.18 28.09 -27.08
N GLU A 647 -14.02 26.89 -27.62
CA GLU A 647 -14.71 25.69 -27.13
C GLU A 647 -14.32 25.35 -25.67
N LYS A 648 -13.03 25.43 -25.31
CA LYS A 648 -12.56 25.25 -23.94
C LYS A 648 -13.16 26.29 -22.99
N THR A 649 -13.24 27.54 -23.41
CA THR A 649 -13.85 28.61 -22.59
C THR A 649 -15.32 28.33 -22.34
N ARG A 650 -16.07 27.94 -23.38
CA ARG A 650 -17.48 27.57 -23.28
C ARG A 650 -17.69 26.35 -22.37
N ASN A 651 -16.87 25.31 -22.53
CA ASN A 651 -16.96 24.10 -21.71
C ASN A 651 -16.64 24.42 -20.24
N SER A 652 -15.60 25.20 -19.96
CA SER A 652 -15.23 25.61 -18.60
C SER A 652 -16.30 26.47 -17.94
N TRP A 653 -16.96 27.32 -18.71
CA TRP A 653 -18.08 28.14 -18.24
C TRP A 653 -19.29 27.25 -17.89
N ARG A 654 -19.67 26.29 -18.74
CA ARG A 654 -20.74 25.29 -18.47
C ARG A 654 -20.47 24.45 -17.24
N ALA A 655 -19.22 24.00 -17.07
CA ALA A 655 -18.81 23.27 -15.87
C ALA A 655 -19.01 24.09 -14.59
N LYS A 656 -18.77 25.43 -14.63
CA LYS A 656 -19.06 26.34 -13.52
C LYS A 656 -20.56 26.54 -13.28
N GLN A 657 -21.39 26.30 -14.28
CA GLN A 657 -22.87 26.35 -14.17
C GLN A 657 -23.45 25.04 -13.57
N GLY A 658 -22.63 24.03 -13.31
CA GLY A 658 -23.07 22.77 -12.73
C GLY A 658 -23.30 21.63 -13.73
N ASP A 659 -22.92 21.79 -15.01
CA ASP A 659 -22.96 20.69 -15.97
C ASP A 659 -22.06 19.53 -15.48
N TYR A 660 -22.68 18.39 -15.16
CA TYR A 660 -21.95 17.21 -14.70
C TYR A 660 -21.02 16.64 -15.78
N ASP A 661 -19.81 16.31 -15.40
CA ASP A 661 -18.85 15.51 -16.17
C ASP A 661 -18.01 14.69 -15.19
N PHE A 662 -18.06 13.37 -15.31
CA PHE A 662 -17.26 12.47 -14.46
C PHE A 662 -15.75 12.79 -14.47
N SER A 663 -15.25 13.38 -15.57
CA SER A 663 -13.86 13.87 -15.65
C SER A 663 -13.53 14.89 -14.55
N HIS A 664 -14.51 15.60 -13.98
CA HIS A 664 -14.29 16.54 -12.88
C HIS A 664 -14.02 15.81 -11.56
N GLU A 665 -14.73 14.70 -11.29
CA GLU A 665 -14.49 13.88 -10.11
C GLU A 665 -13.09 13.23 -10.17
N VAL A 666 -12.71 12.70 -11.34
CA VAL A 666 -11.36 12.17 -11.57
C VAL A 666 -10.30 13.25 -11.36
N LYS A 667 -10.53 14.46 -11.91
CA LYS A 667 -9.62 15.62 -11.73
C LYS A 667 -9.49 16.01 -10.27
N ALA A 668 -10.58 16.05 -9.51
CA ALA A 668 -10.57 16.38 -8.09
C ALA A 668 -9.64 15.40 -7.32
N SER A 669 -9.79 14.09 -7.55
CA SER A 669 -8.91 13.07 -6.98
C SER A 669 -7.44 13.28 -7.38
N MET A 670 -7.17 13.56 -8.68
CA MET A 670 -5.81 13.78 -9.19
C MET A 670 -5.16 15.07 -8.68
N SER A 671 -5.95 16.10 -8.37
CA SER A 671 -5.45 17.39 -7.86
C SER A 671 -4.82 17.25 -6.47
N GLY A 672 -5.32 16.34 -5.63
CA GLY A 672 -4.74 16.02 -4.32
C GLY A 672 -3.45 15.16 -4.37
N CYS A 673 -2.99 14.73 -5.56
CA CYS A 673 -1.76 13.94 -5.68
C CYS A 673 -0.50 14.81 -5.67
N LEU A 674 0.43 14.52 -4.78
CA LEU A 674 1.71 15.24 -4.65
C LEU A 674 2.71 14.91 -5.78
N ALA A 675 2.44 13.94 -6.63
CA ALA A 675 3.34 13.43 -7.68
C ALA A 675 4.74 13.01 -7.16
N CYS A 676 4.81 12.48 -5.95
CA CYS A 676 6.07 12.11 -5.25
C CYS A 676 6.66 10.77 -5.70
N LYS A 677 6.01 10.01 -6.59
CA LYS A 677 6.42 8.68 -7.10
C LYS A 677 6.61 7.58 -6.04
N ALA A 678 6.28 7.78 -4.77
CA ALA A 678 6.39 6.73 -3.76
C ALA A 678 5.55 5.48 -4.11
N CYS A 679 4.44 5.63 -4.83
CA CYS A 679 3.64 4.51 -5.29
C CYS A 679 4.32 3.66 -6.37
N SER A 680 5.20 4.21 -7.22
CA SER A 680 5.93 3.44 -8.23
C SER A 680 7.09 2.61 -7.65
N THR A 681 7.55 2.94 -6.44
CA THR A 681 8.69 2.28 -5.80
C THR A 681 8.28 1.41 -4.60
N GLN A 682 7.30 1.85 -3.79
CA GLN A 682 6.87 1.14 -2.59
C GLN A 682 5.78 0.09 -2.89
N CYS A 683 4.97 0.28 -3.92
CA CYS A 683 3.97 -0.71 -4.31
C CYS A 683 4.64 -1.89 -5.03
N PRO A 684 4.38 -3.15 -4.63
CA PRO A 684 4.97 -4.32 -5.30
C PRO A 684 4.57 -4.43 -6.78
N ILE A 685 3.41 -3.84 -7.16
CA ILE A 685 2.93 -3.78 -8.55
C ILE A 685 3.44 -2.55 -9.29
N LYS A 686 4.18 -1.66 -8.62
CA LYS A 686 4.80 -0.44 -9.19
C LYS A 686 3.80 0.49 -9.88
N ILE A 687 2.66 0.75 -9.23
CA ILE A 687 1.62 1.66 -9.76
C ILE A 687 2.17 3.08 -9.83
N ASP A 688 2.29 3.65 -11.03
CA ASP A 688 2.82 5.00 -11.25
C ASP A 688 1.68 6.02 -11.46
N VAL A 689 1.13 6.52 -10.35
CA VAL A 689 0.10 7.57 -10.40
C VAL A 689 0.59 8.85 -11.07
N PRO A 690 1.79 9.38 -10.80
CA PRO A 690 2.32 10.57 -11.47
C PRO A 690 2.31 10.49 -13.00
N SER A 691 2.67 9.35 -13.59
CA SER A 691 2.67 9.15 -15.04
C SER A 691 1.25 9.21 -15.61
N PHE A 692 0.32 8.36 -15.17
CA PHE A 692 -1.03 8.39 -15.73
C PHE A 692 -1.81 9.65 -15.34
N ARG A 693 -1.49 10.31 -14.21
CA ARG A 693 -2.03 11.63 -13.86
C ARG A 693 -1.62 12.70 -14.86
N ALA A 694 -0.37 12.72 -15.30
CA ALA A 694 0.12 13.68 -16.29
C ALA A 694 -0.63 13.52 -17.63
N LYS A 695 -0.82 12.26 -18.08
CA LYS A 695 -1.60 11.92 -19.29
C LYS A 695 -3.08 12.31 -19.14
N PHE A 696 -3.69 12.00 -18.00
CA PHE A 696 -5.06 12.44 -17.71
C PHE A 696 -5.20 13.97 -17.75
N LEU A 697 -4.28 14.73 -17.13
CA LEU A 697 -4.32 16.19 -17.15
C LEU A 697 -4.14 16.78 -18.56
N ALA A 698 -3.29 16.17 -19.40
CA ALA A 698 -3.16 16.58 -20.81
C ALA A 698 -4.50 16.43 -21.53
N LEU A 699 -5.17 15.30 -21.39
CA LEU A 699 -6.46 15.00 -22.01
C LEU A 699 -7.59 15.84 -21.42
N TYR A 700 -7.69 15.99 -20.12
CA TYR A 700 -8.69 16.83 -19.45
C TYR A 700 -8.62 18.27 -19.96
N HIS A 701 -7.41 18.83 -20.05
CA HIS A 701 -7.20 20.17 -20.56
C HIS A 701 -7.22 20.26 -22.10
N SER A 702 -7.42 19.16 -22.82
CA SER A 702 -7.84 19.23 -24.23
C SER A 702 -9.26 19.78 -24.34
N ARG A 703 -10.13 19.59 -23.31
CA ARG A 703 -11.53 20.04 -23.26
C ARG A 703 -11.74 21.30 -22.43
N TYR A 704 -11.03 21.44 -21.29
CA TYR A 704 -11.22 22.53 -20.31
C TYR A 704 -10.02 23.46 -20.26
N LEU A 705 -10.23 24.71 -19.88
CA LEU A 705 -9.15 25.70 -19.70
C LEU A 705 -8.20 25.23 -18.57
N ARG A 706 -6.93 25.53 -18.75
CA ARG A 706 -5.93 25.32 -17.68
C ARG A 706 -5.92 26.55 -16.76
N PRO A 707 -5.77 26.34 -15.43
CA PRO A 707 -5.51 27.44 -14.51
C PRO A 707 -4.21 28.18 -14.86
N VAL A 708 -4.20 29.51 -14.68
CA VAL A 708 -3.01 30.36 -14.92
C VAL A 708 -1.80 29.87 -14.14
N ARG A 709 -2.01 29.41 -12.88
CA ARG A 709 -0.95 28.86 -12.05
C ARG A 709 -0.21 27.67 -12.71
N ASP A 710 -0.91 26.82 -13.46
CA ASP A 710 -0.27 25.67 -14.13
C ASP A 710 0.70 26.12 -15.21
N HIS A 711 0.38 27.22 -15.93
CA HIS A 711 1.29 27.86 -16.90
C HIS A 711 2.49 28.50 -16.21
N ILE A 712 2.30 29.18 -15.05
CA ILE A 712 3.40 29.78 -14.29
C ILE A 712 4.36 28.69 -13.80
N VAL A 713 3.82 27.62 -13.21
CA VAL A 713 4.62 26.48 -12.71
C VAL A 713 5.38 25.77 -13.83
N ALA A 714 4.71 25.49 -14.96
CA ALA A 714 5.34 24.82 -16.11
C ALA A 714 6.47 25.65 -16.77
N ASN A 715 6.46 26.97 -16.59
CA ASN A 715 7.48 27.86 -17.14
C ASN A 715 8.51 28.34 -16.09
N VAL A 716 8.53 27.79 -14.87
CA VAL A 716 9.45 28.20 -13.81
C VAL A 716 10.94 28.10 -14.23
N GLU A 717 11.29 27.09 -15.02
CA GLU A 717 12.65 26.88 -15.52
C GLU A 717 13.07 27.87 -16.62
N VAL A 718 12.12 28.56 -17.23
CA VAL A 718 12.38 29.66 -18.19
C VAL A 718 12.36 31.00 -17.47
N SER A 719 11.41 31.23 -16.57
CA SER A 719 11.25 32.49 -15.85
C SER A 719 12.30 32.71 -14.77
N ALA A 720 12.67 31.68 -14.01
CA ALA A 720 13.64 31.82 -12.91
C ALA A 720 15.01 32.37 -13.36
N PRO A 721 15.64 31.89 -14.45
CA PRO A 721 16.89 32.47 -14.96
C PRO A 721 16.77 33.94 -15.35
N LEU A 722 15.61 34.38 -15.85
CA LEU A 722 15.36 35.77 -16.24
C LEU A 722 15.15 36.68 -15.02
N LEU A 723 14.27 36.25 -14.10
CA LEU A 723 13.90 37.04 -12.92
C LEU A 723 15.07 37.13 -11.92
N SER A 724 15.91 36.09 -11.82
CA SER A 724 17.10 36.09 -10.99
C SER A 724 18.19 37.09 -11.41
N LYS A 725 18.07 37.75 -12.55
CA LYS A 725 18.98 38.85 -12.97
C LYS A 725 18.79 40.10 -12.11
N ALA A 726 17.58 40.31 -11.56
CA ALA A 726 17.26 41.41 -10.65
C ALA A 726 16.55 40.90 -9.37
N PRO A 727 17.19 40.04 -8.56
CA PRO A 727 16.54 39.36 -7.47
C PRO A 727 16.02 40.33 -6.38
N GLY A 728 16.71 41.45 -6.14
CA GLY A 728 16.28 42.44 -5.17
C GLY A 728 14.94 43.06 -5.47
N VAL A 729 14.69 43.37 -6.74
CA VAL A 729 13.42 43.98 -7.20
C VAL A 729 12.28 42.96 -7.03
N PHE A 730 12.46 41.74 -7.51
CA PHE A 730 11.41 40.71 -7.44
C PHE A 730 11.15 40.28 -6.01
N ASN A 731 12.16 40.10 -5.18
CA ASN A 731 12.02 39.77 -3.76
C ASN A 731 11.32 40.89 -2.99
N PHE A 732 11.55 42.18 -3.32
CA PHE A 732 10.82 43.28 -2.73
C PHE A 732 9.31 43.16 -2.98
N PHE A 733 8.90 42.90 -4.23
CA PHE A 733 7.49 42.72 -4.57
C PHE A 733 6.90 41.47 -3.91
N LEU A 734 7.59 40.32 -3.95
CA LEU A 734 7.12 39.07 -3.37
C LEU A 734 6.94 39.14 -1.83
N ARG A 735 7.63 40.06 -1.15
CA ARG A 735 7.47 40.29 0.29
C ARG A 735 6.29 41.19 0.64
N GLN A 736 5.72 41.94 -0.35
CA GLN A 736 4.60 42.83 -0.07
C GLN A 736 3.31 42.04 0.20
N THR A 737 2.67 42.28 1.34
CA THR A 737 1.42 41.63 1.76
C THR A 737 0.30 41.76 0.71
N LEU A 738 0.22 42.92 0.02
CA LEU A 738 -0.75 43.15 -1.02
C LEU A 738 -0.54 42.20 -2.23
N VAL A 739 0.73 42.01 -2.66
CA VAL A 739 1.10 41.10 -3.75
C VAL A 739 0.81 39.65 -3.37
N GLN A 740 1.11 39.28 -2.13
CA GLN A 740 0.81 37.94 -1.60
C GLN A 740 -0.70 37.67 -1.62
N LYS A 741 -1.52 38.56 -1.07
CA LYS A 741 -2.98 38.44 -1.10
C LYS A 741 -3.56 38.42 -2.52
N LEU A 742 -2.98 39.18 -3.44
CA LEU A 742 -3.39 39.20 -4.84
C LEU A 742 -3.03 37.87 -5.52
N SER A 743 -1.82 37.35 -5.30
CA SER A 743 -1.38 36.04 -5.80
C SER A 743 -2.28 34.93 -5.28
N GLU A 744 -2.63 34.95 -4.00
CA GLU A 744 -3.54 34.00 -3.37
C GLU A 744 -4.92 33.99 -4.04
N ARG A 745 -5.51 35.16 -4.26
CA ARG A 745 -6.88 35.30 -4.82
C ARG A 745 -6.97 35.05 -6.33
N THR A 746 -5.97 35.49 -7.09
CA THR A 746 -6.05 35.48 -8.56
C THR A 746 -5.34 34.29 -9.18
N ILE A 747 -4.17 33.92 -8.66
CA ILE A 747 -3.33 32.82 -9.15
C ILE A 747 -3.57 31.55 -8.35
N GLY A 748 -3.96 31.68 -7.07
CA GLY A 748 -4.13 30.55 -6.15
C GLY A 748 -2.79 30.00 -5.62
N MET A 749 -1.77 30.87 -5.46
CA MET A 749 -0.44 30.53 -4.96
C MET A 749 -0.10 31.33 -3.71
N VAL A 750 0.51 30.65 -2.71
CA VAL A 750 0.96 31.23 -1.43
C VAL A 750 2.44 30.99 -1.22
N ASP A 751 3.06 31.83 -0.38
CA ASP A 751 4.45 31.71 0.08
C ASP A 751 5.45 31.42 -1.05
N LEU A 752 5.36 32.16 -2.16
CA LEU A 752 6.29 32.02 -3.28
C LEU A 752 7.73 32.15 -2.83
N PRO A 753 8.64 31.24 -3.25
CA PRO A 753 10.02 31.27 -2.81
C PRO A 753 10.75 32.50 -3.30
N LEU A 754 11.60 33.10 -2.44
CA LEU A 754 12.43 34.26 -2.77
C LEU A 754 13.68 33.82 -3.55
N PHE A 755 14.11 34.61 -4.52
CA PHE A 755 15.37 34.40 -5.23
C PHE A 755 16.56 34.56 -4.29
N SER A 756 17.60 33.75 -4.50
CA SER A 756 18.86 33.85 -3.74
C SER A 756 19.51 35.21 -3.91
N GLN A 757 19.98 35.76 -2.79
CA GLN A 757 20.79 37.00 -2.70
C GLN A 757 21.93 36.79 -1.70
N PRO A 758 23.19 36.80 -2.15
CA PRO A 758 23.64 36.94 -3.55
C PRO A 758 23.22 35.79 -4.47
N THR A 759 23.25 36.01 -5.79
CA THR A 759 22.96 34.98 -6.78
C THR A 759 24.12 34.01 -6.95
N LEU A 760 23.85 32.80 -7.46
CA LEU A 760 24.89 31.80 -7.75
C LEU A 760 26.06 32.39 -8.58
N LYS A 761 25.74 33.23 -9.59
CA LYS A 761 26.74 33.89 -10.43
C LYS A 761 27.59 34.92 -9.65
N GLN A 762 26.99 35.63 -8.70
CA GLN A 762 27.72 36.60 -7.86
C GLN A 762 28.64 35.88 -6.87
N GLU A 763 28.17 34.85 -6.20
CA GLU A 763 28.94 34.04 -5.24
C GLU A 763 30.15 33.34 -5.86
N LEU A 764 30.01 32.87 -7.08
CA LEU A 764 31.08 32.18 -7.83
C LEU A 764 31.81 33.10 -8.81
N SER A 765 31.66 34.43 -8.67
CA SER A 765 32.34 35.39 -9.54
C SER A 765 33.86 35.27 -9.37
N GLY A 766 34.59 35.04 -10.48
CA GLY A 766 36.03 34.78 -10.47
C GLY A 766 36.46 33.38 -10.11
N HIS A 767 35.51 32.50 -9.75
CA HIS A 767 35.84 31.09 -9.43
C HIS A 767 36.08 30.29 -10.74
N ALA A 768 37.08 29.38 -10.70
CA ALA A 768 37.46 28.55 -11.85
C ALA A 768 36.29 27.70 -12.40
N ALA A 769 35.36 27.27 -11.55
CA ALA A 769 34.17 26.52 -11.94
C ALA A 769 33.26 27.23 -12.96
N THR A 770 33.29 28.57 -13.03
CA THR A 770 32.44 29.37 -13.94
C THR A 770 33.21 29.85 -15.17
N SER A 771 34.52 29.73 -15.18
CA SER A 771 35.37 30.17 -16.32
C SER A 771 35.65 29.06 -17.32
N MET A 772 35.55 27.78 -16.92
CA MET A 772 35.80 26.62 -17.81
C MET A 772 34.61 26.38 -18.71
N THR A 773 34.81 26.38 -20.02
CA THR A 773 33.75 26.05 -21.00
C THR A 773 33.77 24.58 -21.41
N LEU A 774 32.70 24.09 -22.00
CA LEU A 774 32.59 22.72 -22.49
C LEU A 774 33.61 22.48 -23.64
N GLU A 775 33.79 23.48 -24.51
CA GLU A 775 34.72 23.43 -25.63
C GLU A 775 36.19 23.31 -25.15
N GLN A 776 36.52 23.98 -24.06
CA GLN A 776 37.85 23.86 -23.43
C GLN A 776 38.04 22.47 -22.83
N LEU A 777 37.01 21.87 -22.19
CA LEU A 777 37.08 20.49 -21.70
C LEU A 777 37.21 19.49 -22.84
N GLU A 778 36.49 19.68 -23.94
CA GLU A 778 36.56 18.84 -25.14
C GLU A 778 37.98 18.87 -25.77
N GLY A 779 38.66 20.02 -25.73
CA GLY A 779 40.04 20.18 -26.21
C GLY A 779 41.13 19.60 -25.32
N MET A 780 40.85 19.25 -24.07
CA MET A 780 41.81 18.64 -23.13
C MET A 780 42.00 17.17 -23.39
N SER A 781 43.22 16.65 -23.12
CA SER A 781 43.46 15.22 -23.04
C SER A 781 42.72 14.56 -21.88
N ALA A 782 42.50 13.24 -21.93
CA ALA A 782 41.84 12.50 -20.88
C ALA A 782 42.53 12.67 -19.51
N SER A 783 43.85 12.68 -19.46
CA SER A 783 44.63 12.89 -18.23
C SER A 783 44.51 14.30 -17.66
N GLN A 784 44.42 15.33 -18.52
CA GLN A 784 44.22 16.73 -18.07
C GLN A 784 42.87 16.96 -17.44
N ARG A 785 41.84 16.23 -17.90
CA ARG A 785 40.45 16.42 -17.40
C ARG A 785 40.02 15.45 -16.31
N GLU A 786 40.82 14.44 -15.98
CA GLU A 786 40.51 13.35 -15.04
C GLU A 786 39.95 13.83 -13.68
N LYS A 787 40.51 14.92 -13.15
CA LYS A 787 40.06 15.50 -11.86
C LYS A 787 38.85 16.44 -11.96
N HIS A 788 38.27 16.64 -13.15
CA HIS A 788 37.10 17.54 -13.28
C HIS A 788 35.80 16.84 -12.93
N VAL A 789 34.91 17.58 -12.27
CA VAL A 789 33.57 17.14 -11.88
C VAL A 789 32.56 18.13 -12.44
N LEU A 790 31.59 17.63 -13.17
CA LEU A 790 30.59 18.44 -13.86
C LEU A 790 29.36 18.61 -12.97
N VAL A 791 29.08 19.81 -12.52
CA VAL A 791 27.92 20.13 -11.67
C VAL A 791 26.71 20.44 -12.58
N VAL A 792 25.70 19.58 -12.54
CA VAL A 792 24.45 19.75 -13.28
C VAL A 792 23.52 20.64 -12.49
N GLN A 793 23.13 21.78 -13.07
CA GLN A 793 22.27 22.75 -12.43
C GLN A 793 20.80 22.35 -12.47
N ASP A 794 20.05 22.68 -11.41
CA ASP A 794 18.59 22.62 -11.36
C ASP A 794 17.99 24.01 -11.02
N PRO A 795 16.71 24.27 -11.32
CA PRO A 795 16.14 25.61 -11.15
C PRO A 795 16.01 26.01 -9.67
N PHE A 796 15.82 25.04 -8.77
CA PHE A 796 15.54 25.35 -7.37
C PHE A 796 16.81 25.68 -6.60
N THR A 797 17.82 24.84 -6.68
CA THR A 797 19.10 25.09 -6.00
C THR A 797 19.93 26.16 -6.69
N SER A 798 19.79 26.38 -8.01
CA SER A 798 20.54 27.45 -8.68
C SER A 798 19.98 28.87 -8.45
N TYR A 799 18.66 29.02 -8.29
CA TYR A 799 18.02 30.35 -8.25
C TYR A 799 17.36 30.70 -6.92
N TYR A 800 16.94 29.71 -6.12
CA TYR A 800 16.21 29.94 -4.86
C TYR A 800 16.99 29.48 -3.63
N ASP A 801 18.00 28.58 -3.78
CA ASP A 801 18.84 28.10 -2.69
C ASP A 801 20.32 27.96 -3.16
N ALA A 802 20.85 29.04 -3.78
CA ALA A 802 22.13 29.04 -4.48
C ALA A 802 23.32 28.66 -3.59
N LYS A 803 23.24 28.94 -2.29
CA LYS A 803 24.30 28.62 -1.33
C LYS A 803 24.60 27.11 -1.30
N VAL A 804 23.64 26.25 -1.54
CA VAL A 804 23.87 24.79 -1.59
C VAL A 804 24.79 24.41 -2.75
N VAL A 805 24.60 24.99 -3.95
CA VAL A 805 25.46 24.76 -5.11
C VAL A 805 26.84 25.36 -4.89
N VAL A 806 26.91 26.59 -4.32
CA VAL A 806 28.18 27.22 -3.98
C VAL A 806 28.99 26.36 -3.00
N ASP A 807 28.37 25.89 -1.94
CA ASP A 807 29.01 25.05 -0.93
C ASP A 807 29.41 23.69 -1.51
N PHE A 808 28.65 23.15 -2.48
CA PHE A 808 29.04 21.94 -3.20
C PHE A 808 30.29 22.16 -4.09
N VAL A 809 30.35 23.27 -4.83
CA VAL A 809 31.53 23.65 -5.60
C VAL A 809 32.76 23.77 -4.69
N ARG A 810 32.64 24.45 -3.55
CA ARG A 810 33.73 24.58 -2.55
C ARG A 810 34.15 23.22 -1.96
N LEU A 811 33.18 22.33 -1.72
CA LEU A 811 33.47 20.97 -1.23
C LEU A 811 34.28 20.16 -2.26
N ILE A 812 33.92 20.26 -3.55
CA ILE A 812 34.66 19.60 -4.64
C ILE A 812 36.12 20.09 -4.67
N ASP A 813 36.36 21.42 -4.57
CA ASP A 813 37.71 21.99 -4.53
C ASP A 813 38.51 21.49 -3.33
N LYS A 814 37.91 21.48 -2.13
CA LYS A 814 38.58 21.00 -0.91
C LYS A 814 38.98 19.52 -1.00
N LEU A 815 38.20 18.72 -1.71
CA LEU A 815 38.48 17.31 -1.96
C LEU A 815 39.57 17.11 -3.06
N GLY A 816 40.16 18.21 -3.59
CA GLY A 816 41.24 18.17 -4.59
C GLY A 816 40.77 17.91 -6.02
N TYR A 817 39.48 18.07 -6.30
CA TYR A 817 38.86 17.98 -7.62
C TYR A 817 38.58 19.38 -8.19
N LYS A 818 38.33 19.45 -9.50
CA LYS A 818 38.06 20.71 -10.20
C LYS A 818 36.59 20.77 -10.60
N PRO A 819 35.76 21.53 -9.91
CA PRO A 819 34.36 21.68 -10.30
C PRO A 819 34.22 22.45 -11.60
N VAL A 820 33.27 22.05 -12.44
CA VAL A 820 32.85 22.80 -13.61
C VAL A 820 31.32 22.91 -13.60
N LEU A 821 30.82 24.13 -13.52
CA LEU A 821 29.41 24.41 -13.51
C LEU A 821 28.88 24.36 -14.95
N LEU A 822 28.14 23.30 -15.30
CA LEU A 822 27.54 23.20 -16.62
C LEU A 822 26.50 24.32 -16.86
N PRO A 823 26.33 24.77 -18.11
CA PRO A 823 25.25 25.70 -18.43
C PRO A 823 23.90 25.16 -17.94
N PHE A 824 23.06 26.06 -17.40
CA PHE A 824 21.71 25.67 -16.99
C PHE A 824 20.91 25.14 -18.18
N SER A 825 20.36 23.94 -18.04
CA SER A 825 19.48 23.30 -19.02
C SER A 825 18.18 22.92 -18.33
N PRO A 826 17.00 23.31 -18.87
CA PRO A 826 15.74 22.96 -18.25
C PRO A 826 15.53 21.45 -18.14
N ASN A 827 15.10 20.97 -16.97
CA ASN A 827 14.79 19.56 -16.76
C ASN A 827 13.39 19.17 -17.24
N GLY A 828 12.42 20.09 -17.15
CA GLY A 828 11.03 19.88 -17.58
C GLY A 828 10.15 19.16 -16.56
N LYS A 829 10.62 18.80 -15.38
CA LYS A 829 9.82 18.10 -14.34
C LYS A 829 8.51 18.83 -14.03
N ALA A 830 8.54 20.15 -13.93
CA ALA A 830 7.35 20.96 -13.68
C ALA A 830 6.32 20.88 -14.82
N GLN A 831 6.78 20.77 -16.07
CA GLN A 831 5.91 20.57 -17.25
C GLN A 831 5.24 19.19 -17.19
N HIS A 832 5.99 18.14 -16.85
CA HIS A 832 5.47 16.78 -16.68
C HIS A 832 4.37 16.74 -15.62
N ILE A 833 4.66 17.22 -14.41
CA ILE A 833 3.72 17.21 -13.27
C ILE A 833 2.41 17.94 -13.60
N LYS A 834 2.46 19.01 -14.39
CA LYS A 834 1.26 19.76 -14.81
C LYS A 834 0.62 19.23 -16.10
N GLY A 835 1.10 18.12 -16.67
CA GLY A 835 0.54 17.49 -17.87
C GLY A 835 0.75 18.30 -19.18
N PHE A 836 1.86 19.05 -19.31
CA PHE A 836 2.33 19.66 -20.56
C PHE A 836 3.29 18.69 -21.27
N LEU A 837 2.81 17.49 -21.59
CA LEU A 837 3.66 16.38 -22.03
C LEU A 837 4.38 16.64 -23.35
N SER A 838 3.76 17.33 -24.31
CA SER A 838 4.43 17.71 -25.56
C SER A 838 5.60 18.69 -25.33
N ARG A 839 5.42 19.64 -24.40
CA ARG A 839 6.51 20.56 -24.02
C ARG A 839 7.60 19.84 -23.25
N PHE A 840 7.20 18.95 -22.33
CA PHE A 840 8.14 18.11 -21.60
C PHE A 840 9.00 17.28 -22.55
N ALA A 841 8.40 16.58 -23.53
CA ALA A 841 9.13 15.79 -24.52
C ALA A 841 10.15 16.63 -25.32
N LYS A 842 9.79 17.86 -25.71
CA LYS A 842 10.72 18.78 -26.39
C LYS A 842 11.87 19.21 -25.48
N THR A 843 11.55 19.56 -24.22
CA THR A 843 12.56 19.95 -23.22
C THR A 843 13.49 18.78 -22.93
N ALA A 844 12.95 17.60 -22.68
CA ALA A 844 13.72 16.41 -22.39
C ALA A 844 14.65 16.03 -23.54
N ARG A 845 14.17 16.06 -24.79
CA ARG A 845 15.00 15.77 -25.96
C ARG A 845 16.19 16.73 -26.07
N LYS A 846 15.93 18.05 -25.98
CA LYS A 846 17.00 19.06 -26.06
C LYS A 846 18.03 18.88 -24.93
N THR A 847 17.59 18.64 -23.72
CA THR A 847 18.49 18.46 -22.57
C THR A 847 19.21 17.11 -22.65
N SER A 848 18.56 16.06 -23.15
CA SER A 848 19.21 14.76 -23.40
C SER A 848 20.31 14.86 -24.48
N GLU A 849 20.08 15.58 -25.58
CA GLU A 849 21.11 15.84 -26.61
C GLU A 849 22.34 16.55 -26.00
N PHE A 850 22.10 17.56 -25.15
CA PHE A 850 23.18 18.27 -24.45
C PHE A 850 23.94 17.32 -23.49
N LEU A 851 23.22 16.60 -22.61
CA LEU A 851 23.86 15.71 -21.64
C LEU A 851 24.54 14.50 -22.29
N ASN A 852 24.02 13.97 -23.40
CA ASN A 852 24.69 12.95 -24.21
C ASN A 852 26.01 13.45 -24.81
N ARG A 853 26.06 14.73 -25.24
CA ARG A 853 27.35 15.36 -25.69
C ARG A 853 28.34 15.42 -24.52
N VAL A 854 27.86 15.88 -23.35
CA VAL A 854 28.69 15.97 -22.14
C VAL A 854 29.18 14.61 -21.66
N ALA A 855 28.36 13.57 -21.73
CA ALA A 855 28.69 12.20 -21.33
C ALA A 855 29.89 11.60 -22.11
N LYS A 856 30.14 12.07 -23.36
CA LYS A 856 31.28 11.66 -24.15
C LYS A 856 32.64 12.02 -23.51
N LEU A 857 32.64 13.01 -22.60
CA LEU A 857 33.84 13.36 -21.84
C LEU A 857 34.26 12.31 -20.81
N LYS A 858 33.33 11.38 -20.45
CA LYS A 858 33.52 10.36 -19.41
C LYS A 858 33.89 10.92 -18.04
N LEU A 859 33.42 12.11 -17.74
CA LEU A 859 33.54 12.80 -16.44
C LEU A 859 32.29 12.58 -15.60
N PRO A 860 32.41 12.55 -14.26
CA PRO A 860 31.23 12.47 -13.38
C PRO A 860 30.35 13.72 -13.56
N MET A 861 29.07 13.51 -13.87
CA MET A 861 28.02 14.51 -13.87
C MET A 861 27.22 14.39 -12.58
N VAL A 862 27.21 15.42 -11.76
CA VAL A 862 26.63 15.37 -10.41
C VAL A 862 25.58 16.47 -10.23
N GLY A 863 24.37 16.08 -9.81
CA GLY A 863 23.29 16.98 -9.44
C GLY A 863 23.02 16.94 -7.93
N VAL A 864 22.42 18.01 -7.42
CA VAL A 864 22.21 18.21 -5.97
C VAL A 864 20.81 17.80 -5.53
N ASP A 865 19.74 18.23 -6.24
CA ASP A 865 18.38 17.94 -5.84
C ASP A 865 17.90 16.57 -6.33
N PRO A 866 17.50 15.65 -5.42
CA PRO A 866 17.13 14.30 -5.77
C PRO A 866 15.93 14.21 -6.73
N ALA A 867 14.93 15.09 -6.59
CA ALA A 867 13.74 15.04 -7.42
C ALA A 867 14.03 15.34 -8.88
N LEU A 868 15.01 16.21 -9.16
CA LEU A 868 15.42 16.60 -10.51
C LEU A 868 16.38 15.56 -11.11
N VAL A 869 17.35 15.07 -10.34
CA VAL A 869 18.29 14.02 -10.82
C VAL A 869 17.53 12.74 -11.17
N LEU A 870 16.59 12.31 -10.32
CA LEU A 870 15.79 11.10 -10.58
C LEU A 870 14.84 11.26 -11.78
N CYS A 871 14.46 12.49 -12.16
CA CYS A 871 13.71 12.73 -13.40
C CYS A 871 14.49 12.30 -14.66
N TYR A 872 15.81 12.49 -14.69
CA TYR A 872 16.65 12.01 -15.79
C TYR A 872 16.69 10.49 -15.90
N ARG A 873 16.55 9.79 -14.75
CA ARG A 873 16.64 8.32 -14.66
C ARG A 873 15.30 7.61 -14.92
N ASP A 874 14.19 8.33 -14.84
CA ASP A 874 12.83 7.74 -14.88
C ASP A 874 12.00 8.38 -16.00
N GLU A 875 11.49 9.61 -15.82
CA GLU A 875 10.57 10.22 -16.79
C GLU A 875 11.21 10.46 -18.16
N TYR A 876 12.53 10.71 -18.23
CA TYR A 876 13.23 10.82 -19.51
C TYR A 876 13.26 9.49 -20.26
N HIS A 877 13.55 8.39 -19.56
CA HIS A 877 13.53 7.06 -20.16
C HIS A 877 12.12 6.64 -20.60
N GLU A 878 11.08 7.03 -19.83
CA GLU A 878 9.67 6.79 -20.21
C GLU A 878 9.31 7.50 -21.53
N ILE A 879 9.72 8.77 -21.70
CA ILE A 879 9.26 9.59 -22.85
C ILE A 879 10.18 9.48 -24.06
N LEU A 880 11.48 9.25 -23.90
CA LEU A 880 12.48 9.25 -24.97
C LEU A 880 13.02 7.86 -25.33
N GLY A 881 12.93 6.91 -24.40
CA GLY A 881 13.57 5.58 -24.50
C GLY A 881 15.08 5.60 -24.18
N GLU A 882 15.62 4.43 -23.90
CA GLU A 882 17.03 4.25 -23.48
C GLU A 882 18.03 4.74 -24.53
N GLN A 883 17.74 4.57 -25.84
CA GLN A 883 18.65 4.96 -26.91
C GLN A 883 18.92 6.47 -26.96
N GLN A 884 17.98 7.30 -26.50
CA GLN A 884 18.13 8.75 -26.44
C GLN A 884 18.70 9.26 -25.11
N CYS A 885 18.82 8.42 -24.09
CA CYS A 885 19.30 8.76 -22.74
C CYS A 885 20.58 7.99 -22.41
N GLN A 886 21.68 8.28 -23.14
CA GLN A 886 22.98 7.61 -22.97
C GLN A 886 23.89 8.34 -21.97
N PHE A 887 23.33 9.06 -21.03
CA PHE A 887 24.03 9.79 -19.98
C PHE A 887 23.56 9.33 -18.60
N THR A 888 24.41 9.53 -17.59
CA THR A 888 24.07 9.29 -16.19
C THR A 888 24.40 10.53 -15.38
N VAL A 889 23.41 11.06 -14.65
CA VAL A 889 23.63 12.10 -13.62
C VAL A 889 23.58 11.41 -12.25
N MET A 890 24.66 11.57 -11.49
CA MET A 890 24.80 11.05 -10.12
C MET A 890 24.22 12.05 -9.12
N LEU A 891 23.72 11.55 -7.99
CA LEU A 891 23.49 12.37 -6.82
C LEU A 891 24.81 12.65 -6.09
N ALA A 892 24.86 13.73 -5.33
CA ALA A 892 26.09 14.16 -4.64
C ALA A 892 26.67 13.04 -3.75
N HIS A 893 25.85 12.31 -3.01
CA HIS A 893 26.32 11.22 -2.15
C HIS A 893 26.85 10.02 -2.95
N GLU A 894 26.27 9.71 -4.13
CA GLU A 894 26.74 8.62 -4.97
C GLU A 894 28.15 8.90 -5.50
N TRP A 895 28.40 10.15 -5.90
CA TRP A 895 29.74 10.56 -6.32
C TRP A 895 30.71 10.61 -5.13
N LEU A 896 30.35 11.25 -4.01
CA LEU A 896 31.21 11.38 -2.84
C LEU A 896 31.63 10.01 -2.27
N ILE A 897 30.73 9.03 -2.21
CA ILE A 897 31.04 7.68 -1.71
C ILE A 897 32.00 6.92 -2.62
N SER A 898 32.01 7.23 -3.93
CA SER A 898 32.92 6.62 -4.92
C SER A 898 34.36 7.11 -4.81
N LEU A 899 34.60 8.20 -4.07
CA LEU A 899 35.93 8.75 -3.91
C LEU A 899 36.80 7.90 -2.97
N PRO A 900 38.13 7.88 -3.16
CA PRO A 900 39.07 7.24 -2.24
C PRO A 900 38.92 7.81 -0.83
N VAL A 901 39.08 6.98 0.19
CA VAL A 901 39.01 7.41 1.59
C VAL A 901 40.22 8.26 1.92
N GLN A 902 40.02 9.54 2.17
CA GLN A 902 41.04 10.41 2.77
C GLN A 902 40.78 10.44 4.28
N THR A 903 41.63 9.84 5.07
CA THR A 903 41.54 9.80 6.54
C THR A 903 42.24 11.00 7.13
N GLU A 904 41.62 12.18 7.11
CA GLU A 904 42.00 13.27 7.99
C GLU A 904 40.91 13.45 9.04
N THR A 905 41.10 12.85 10.19
CA THR A 905 40.24 13.03 11.36
C THR A 905 40.68 14.27 12.15
N SER A 906 40.07 15.40 11.88
CA SER A 906 40.16 16.53 12.79
C SER A 906 39.11 16.36 13.90
N GLY A 907 39.54 16.32 15.15
CA GLY A 907 38.81 16.44 16.42
C GLY A 907 37.39 15.85 16.50
N ALA A 908 37.15 14.95 17.45
CA ALA A 908 35.85 14.34 17.68
C ALA A 908 34.81 15.36 18.19
N ASP A 909 33.90 15.82 17.35
CA ASP A 909 32.65 16.41 17.81
C ASP A 909 31.69 15.27 18.13
N GLU A 910 31.37 15.03 19.37
CA GLU A 910 30.59 13.89 19.84
C GLU A 910 29.09 14.03 19.50
N GLN A 911 28.61 15.23 19.15
CA GLN A 911 27.21 15.44 18.86
C GLN A 911 26.83 14.93 17.46
N PRO A 912 25.81 14.06 17.34
CA PRO A 912 25.39 13.52 16.04
C PRO A 912 24.68 14.57 15.18
N TRP A 913 24.73 14.36 13.87
CA TRP A 913 23.86 14.99 12.87
C TRP A 913 22.64 14.11 12.64
N TYR A 914 21.51 14.71 12.20
CA TYR A 914 20.24 14.03 12.01
C TYR A 914 19.77 14.20 10.57
N PHE A 915 19.64 13.11 9.84
CA PHE A 915 19.28 13.14 8.43
C PHE A 915 17.82 12.80 8.19
N PHE A 916 17.10 13.72 7.58
CA PHE A 916 15.73 13.59 7.10
C PHE A 916 15.78 13.40 5.58
N GLY A 917 15.75 12.15 5.12
CA GLY A 917 15.85 11.82 3.72
C GLY A 917 14.71 12.39 2.88
N HIS A 918 15.01 12.86 1.67
CA HIS A 918 13.97 13.24 0.71
C HIS A 918 13.13 12.01 0.31
N CYS A 919 11.79 12.11 0.34
CA CYS A 919 10.91 10.95 0.15
C CYS A 919 11.16 10.22 -1.19
N THR A 920 11.37 10.93 -2.31
CA THR A 920 11.67 10.32 -3.61
C THR A 920 13.05 9.63 -3.61
N GLU A 921 14.06 10.23 -2.97
CA GLU A 921 15.39 9.62 -2.80
C GLU A 921 15.32 8.35 -1.97
N SER A 922 14.71 8.43 -0.78
CA SER A 922 14.59 7.31 0.14
C SER A 922 13.81 6.12 -0.46
N THR A 923 12.86 6.38 -1.37
CA THR A 923 12.07 5.31 -1.99
C THR A 923 12.71 4.74 -3.24
N ALA A 924 13.35 5.56 -4.08
CA ALA A 924 14.02 5.12 -5.29
C ALA A 924 15.43 4.57 -5.03
N LEU A 925 16.10 5.07 -3.99
CA LEU A 925 17.46 4.71 -3.58
C LEU A 925 17.48 4.35 -2.09
N PRO A 926 16.97 3.19 -1.68
CA PRO A 926 16.82 2.82 -0.25
C PRO A 926 18.13 2.84 0.54
N ASN A 927 19.27 2.70 -0.13
CA ASN A 927 20.59 2.72 0.52
C ASN A 927 21.18 4.14 0.67
N SER A 928 20.51 5.19 0.19
CA SER A 928 21.05 6.56 0.21
C SER A 928 21.35 7.08 1.62
N ALA A 929 20.47 6.78 2.58
CA ALA A 929 20.67 7.16 3.98
C ALA A 929 21.93 6.51 4.59
N ASN A 930 22.19 5.22 4.30
CA ASN A 930 23.40 4.52 4.74
C ASN A 930 24.65 5.07 4.05
N GLN A 931 24.55 5.44 2.79
CA GLN A 931 25.65 6.08 2.05
C GLN A 931 25.99 7.46 2.65
N TRP A 932 24.98 8.28 2.98
CA TRP A 932 25.21 9.52 3.70
C TRP A 932 25.84 9.28 5.07
N ALA A 933 25.35 8.31 5.85
CA ALA A 933 25.94 7.96 7.15
C ALA A 933 27.39 7.50 7.03
N ALA A 934 27.71 6.66 6.05
CA ALA A 934 29.07 6.22 5.77
C ALA A 934 30.01 7.38 5.38
N LEU A 935 29.51 8.37 4.63
CA LEU A 935 30.28 9.58 4.31
C LEU A 935 30.63 10.37 5.57
N PHE A 936 29.68 10.60 6.47
CA PHE A 936 29.95 11.28 7.74
C PHE A 936 30.93 10.50 8.62
N THR A 937 30.79 9.17 8.66
CA THR A 937 31.71 8.29 9.40
C THR A 937 33.15 8.36 8.87
N ARG A 938 33.36 8.53 7.54
CA ARG A 938 34.71 8.74 6.95
C ARG A 938 35.45 9.94 7.54
N TYR A 939 34.70 10.95 7.98
CA TYR A 939 35.23 12.18 8.58
C TYR A 939 35.05 12.21 10.10
N GLY A 940 34.92 11.06 10.76
CA GLY A 940 34.82 10.94 12.21
C GLY A 940 33.52 11.53 12.81
N ARG A 941 32.45 11.62 12.05
CA ARG A 941 31.16 12.18 12.49
C ARG A 941 30.06 11.13 12.44
N LYS A 942 29.08 11.25 13.35
CA LYS A 942 27.91 10.36 13.38
C LYS A 942 26.72 11.04 12.70
N LEU A 943 26.10 10.36 11.73
CA LEU A 943 24.83 10.74 11.12
C LEU A 943 23.75 9.72 11.48
N ILE A 944 22.66 10.19 12.08
CA ILE A 944 21.51 9.37 12.46
C ILE A 944 20.40 9.59 11.45
N ASN A 945 19.93 8.51 10.81
CA ASN A 945 18.78 8.57 9.91
C ASN A 945 17.49 8.68 10.71
N VAL A 946 16.72 9.74 10.48
CA VAL A 946 15.41 9.99 11.12
C VAL A 946 14.32 9.49 10.19
N SER A 947 13.63 8.44 10.61
CA SER A 947 12.53 7.86 9.82
C SER A 947 11.29 8.75 9.87
N VAL A 948 10.95 9.36 8.73
CA VAL A 948 9.77 10.21 8.52
C VAL A 948 9.11 9.91 7.18
N GLY A 949 7.83 10.27 7.07
CA GLY A 949 7.09 10.22 5.81
C GLY A 949 7.36 11.45 4.91
N CYS A 950 6.36 11.88 4.16
CA CYS A 950 6.47 13.06 3.30
C CYS A 950 6.46 14.35 4.12
N CYS A 951 7.26 15.35 3.67
CA CYS A 951 7.25 16.69 4.27
C CYS A 951 6.01 17.54 3.89
N GLY A 952 5.24 17.13 2.89
CA GLY A 952 4.04 17.84 2.43
C GLY A 952 4.26 18.92 1.37
N MET A 953 5.50 19.32 1.06
CA MET A 953 5.77 20.41 0.08
C MET A 953 5.66 19.93 -1.38
N ALA A 954 6.38 18.87 -1.75
CA ALA A 954 6.40 18.26 -3.09
C ALA A 954 6.41 19.29 -4.23
N GLY A 955 7.52 19.95 -4.43
CA GLY A 955 7.69 21.00 -5.42
C GLY A 955 6.75 22.19 -5.17
N THR A 956 5.80 22.44 -6.05
CA THR A 956 4.85 23.56 -5.93
C THR A 956 3.52 23.19 -5.26
N TYR A 957 3.29 21.90 -4.92
CA TYR A 957 2.04 21.44 -4.30
C TYR A 957 1.70 22.21 -3.02
N GLY A 958 2.67 22.34 -2.11
CA GLY A 958 2.49 23.06 -0.85
C GLY A 958 2.36 24.58 -1.02
N HIS A 959 2.66 25.12 -2.18
CA HIS A 959 2.46 26.55 -2.53
C HIS A 959 1.08 26.82 -3.17
N GLU A 960 0.29 25.80 -3.47
CA GLU A 960 -1.06 25.99 -3.99
C GLU A 960 -2.06 26.15 -2.82
N VAL A 961 -2.88 27.22 -2.87
CA VAL A 961 -3.89 27.53 -1.83
C VAL A 961 -4.77 26.33 -1.53
N ALA A 962 -5.26 25.63 -2.55
CA ALA A 962 -6.13 24.47 -2.40
C ALA A 962 -5.48 23.29 -1.67
N ASN A 963 -4.14 23.24 -1.60
CA ASN A 963 -3.38 22.15 -1.00
C ASN A 963 -2.65 22.55 0.30
N LEU A 964 -2.74 23.83 0.69
CA LEU A 964 -1.93 24.39 1.80
C LEU A 964 -2.17 23.67 3.13
N GLU A 965 -3.44 23.48 3.50
CA GLU A 965 -3.80 22.84 4.77
C GLU A 965 -3.40 21.35 4.75
N ASN A 966 -3.61 20.65 3.64
CA ASN A 966 -3.13 19.28 3.47
C ASN A 966 -1.60 19.21 3.56
N SER A 967 -0.87 20.17 2.97
CA SER A 967 0.58 20.25 3.03
C SER A 967 1.09 20.40 4.47
N LYS A 968 0.48 21.29 5.26
CA LYS A 968 0.79 21.49 6.69
C LYS A 968 0.42 20.26 7.51
N GLY A 969 -0.75 19.69 7.26
CA GLY A 969 -1.22 18.48 7.92
C GLY A 969 -0.28 17.30 7.69
N ILE A 970 0.18 17.07 6.46
CA ILE A 970 1.16 16.03 6.13
C ILE A 970 2.47 16.22 6.90
N TYR A 971 2.98 17.46 7.02
CA TYR A 971 4.16 17.77 7.84
C TYR A 971 3.95 17.38 9.31
N ASN A 972 2.79 17.71 9.86
CA ASN A 972 2.43 17.43 11.23
C ASN A 972 2.31 15.93 11.55
N LEU A 973 2.11 15.05 10.55
CA LEU A 973 1.99 13.61 10.77
C LEU A 973 3.30 12.98 11.30
N SER A 974 4.46 13.38 10.79
CA SER A 974 5.73 12.73 11.14
C SER A 974 6.93 13.66 11.27
N TRP A 975 7.01 14.72 10.47
CA TRP A 975 8.16 15.64 10.51
C TRP A 975 8.16 16.48 11.77
N LYS A 976 7.07 17.13 12.11
CA LYS A 976 6.97 17.99 13.30
C LYS A 976 7.30 17.23 14.59
N PRO A 977 6.66 16.06 14.90
CA PRO A 977 6.99 15.30 16.11
C PRO A 977 8.43 14.80 16.18
N ALA A 978 9.10 14.63 15.05
CA ALA A 978 10.49 14.20 14.99
C ALA A 978 11.45 15.38 15.21
N ILE A 979 11.20 16.51 14.55
CA ILE A 979 12.08 17.69 14.58
C ILE A 979 12.06 18.39 15.93
N GLU A 980 10.90 18.44 16.61
CA GLU A 980 10.74 19.05 17.95
C GLU A 980 11.60 18.39 19.03
N LYS A 981 12.08 17.17 18.79
CA LYS A 981 12.92 16.40 19.72
C LYS A 981 14.42 16.55 19.47
N LEU A 982 14.81 17.34 18.45
CA LEU A 982 16.17 17.36 17.93
C LEU A 982 16.68 18.81 17.83
N PRO A 983 18.01 19.03 17.96
CA PRO A 983 18.61 20.35 17.71
C PRO A 983 18.50 20.69 16.22
N LEU A 984 17.74 21.73 15.90
CA LEU A 984 17.38 22.08 14.52
C LEU A 984 18.61 22.42 13.65
N GLU A 985 19.65 23.00 14.24
CA GLU A 985 20.93 23.31 13.59
C GLU A 985 21.73 22.09 13.16
N ARG A 986 21.43 20.91 13.76
CA ARG A 986 22.02 19.61 13.41
C ARG A 986 21.13 18.78 12.49
N CYS A 987 19.95 19.30 12.13
CA CYS A 987 19.03 18.60 11.20
C CYS A 987 19.43 18.89 9.74
N LEU A 988 19.42 17.85 8.92
CA LEU A 988 19.82 17.89 7.51
C LEU A 988 18.74 17.29 6.61
N SER A 989 18.57 17.84 5.39
CA SER A 989 17.75 17.20 4.36
C SER A 989 18.30 17.47 2.96
N SER A 990 18.33 16.41 2.11
CA SER A 990 18.83 16.49 0.74
C SER A 990 17.90 17.25 -0.21
N GLY A 991 16.57 17.17 -0.02
CA GLY A 991 15.59 17.76 -0.95
C GLY A 991 15.31 19.24 -0.70
N TYR A 992 15.30 20.07 -1.75
CA TYR A 992 14.88 21.48 -1.67
C TYR A 992 13.47 21.64 -1.08
N SER A 993 12.52 20.80 -1.52
CA SER A 993 11.12 20.82 -1.03
C SER A 993 11.04 20.62 0.49
N CYS A 994 11.86 19.72 1.05
CA CYS A 994 11.88 19.43 2.47
C CYS A 994 12.45 20.62 3.26
N ARG A 995 13.57 21.19 2.82
CA ARG A 995 14.17 22.38 3.47
C ARG A 995 13.22 23.59 3.40
N SER A 996 12.53 23.77 2.28
CA SER A 996 11.51 24.82 2.11
C SER A 996 10.31 24.63 3.07
N GLN A 997 9.85 23.38 3.26
CA GLN A 997 8.75 23.11 4.20
C GLN A 997 9.15 23.35 5.65
N VAL A 998 10.34 22.88 6.07
CA VAL A 998 10.86 23.15 7.42
C VAL A 998 10.98 24.65 7.64
N LYS A 999 11.54 25.41 6.68
CA LYS A 999 11.63 26.88 6.77
C LYS A 999 10.26 27.54 6.94
N ARG A 1000 9.20 27.03 6.26
CA ARG A 1000 7.84 27.51 6.45
C ARG A 1000 7.31 27.21 7.84
N MET A 1001 7.45 25.97 8.28
CA MET A 1001 6.83 25.49 9.52
C MET A 1001 7.59 25.96 10.77
N GLU A 1002 8.93 25.82 10.76
CA GLU A 1002 9.79 26.12 11.93
C GLU A 1002 10.43 27.52 11.89
N LYS A 1003 10.17 28.31 10.83
CA LYS A 1003 10.77 29.66 10.61
C LYS A 1003 12.30 29.66 10.50
N THR A 1004 12.94 28.51 10.45
CA THR A 1004 14.40 28.31 10.36
C THR A 1004 14.71 27.33 9.24
N ALA A 1005 15.77 27.59 8.48
CA ALA A 1005 16.22 26.69 7.42
C ALA A 1005 17.18 25.63 7.98
N ILE A 1006 16.98 24.38 7.59
CA ILE A 1006 17.94 23.29 7.83
C ILE A 1006 18.92 23.16 6.65
N LYS A 1007 20.10 22.58 6.89
CA LYS A 1007 21.17 22.46 5.88
C LYS A 1007 20.97 21.25 4.97
N HIS A 1008 21.60 21.32 3.79
CA HIS A 1008 21.83 20.13 2.96
C HIS A 1008 23.03 19.34 3.53
N PRO A 1009 23.07 17.99 3.46
CA PRO A 1009 24.22 17.20 3.96
C PRO A 1009 25.58 17.63 3.42
N ILE A 1010 25.67 18.08 2.15
CA ILE A 1010 26.93 18.61 1.59
C ILE A 1010 27.43 19.87 2.30
N GLN A 1011 26.55 20.71 2.83
CA GLN A 1011 26.91 21.92 3.57
C GLN A 1011 27.54 21.55 4.92
N ALA A 1012 26.98 20.56 5.60
CA ALA A 1012 27.56 20.03 6.82
C ALA A 1012 28.90 19.33 6.57
N LEU A 1013 29.04 18.57 5.47
CA LEU A 1013 30.31 17.98 5.07
C LEU A 1013 31.37 19.04 4.76
N LEU A 1014 31.02 20.13 4.10
CA LEU A 1014 31.94 21.25 3.87
C LEU A 1014 32.47 21.83 5.18
N GLU A 1015 31.64 21.97 6.19
CA GLU A 1015 32.04 22.45 7.53
C GLU A 1015 32.93 21.43 8.25
N ILE A 1016 32.72 20.14 8.03
CA ILE A 1016 33.51 19.07 8.66
C ILE A 1016 34.89 18.94 8.00
N VAL A 1017 34.97 19.06 6.68
CA VAL A 1017 36.22 18.96 5.90
C VAL A 1017 37.02 20.28 6.00
N SER A 1018 36.44 21.34 6.47
CA SER A 1018 37.08 22.65 6.66
C SER A 1018 38.00 22.64 7.86
#